data_f0ada7c6181fad629bd22ed6edc34749
#
_entry.id   f0ada7c6181fad629bd22ed6edc34749
#
_cell.length_a   1.000
_cell.length_b   1.000
_cell.length_c   1.000
_cell.angle_alpha   90.00
_cell.angle_beta   90.00
_cell.angle_gamma   90.00
#
_symmetry.space_group_name_H-M   'P 1'
#
loop_
_entity.id
_entity.type
_entity.pdbx_description
1 polymer ?
#
loop_
_entity_poly.entity_id
_entity_poly.type
_entity_poly.pdbx_seq_one_letter_code
_entity_poly.pdbx_strand_id
1 'polypeptide(L)'
;MQELIAQKNKRIFWLGMHKILVQTELKRLRTLGYEVFNPPYLSPIIDQSAMLNWRVPSDSTLPPEIIAILAKTNFFYSAISPAIGEILNQYFGTVIVTINPNWLESILKVYHGKLIYRVYGQPYNLSEYFSNNYTLDLISDRENFWFCPHHEKALLIEAQWIKRLNIRVIPYCLTDEVIALQDSWDRLASHNTMGLMCPRILDNTYYRKHYNRLKRYFADEPIKVFGVQMISVPDPQVVGTLERKEFLAQLLQLRGFIYHYPDRSILYLPPIEFMTLGGPVLFLKGSLLSAYFENTSAPGEARSMAELSVLAKQLRKKDNALTDEIIASQKKIRMLYHPSHVWPIFDKTITEIIDSNIPAPAAKIICNSKKKHTPQVKINTEKSILFPFHRLGANIQQDKQLNYYSVEGILRVMNLMVNTLIEDGKTIIVTSYRKDLNKVYSFFAQHIVNQSKLKVFIIEDNNVFFKKIKESFFQIINFLKEKWHKSKLILCLGKIKHTITAYLHISFIKKIIDAPYIRAINKDASISHAIIPHYFLFPEMRSVKKPFFMYLPDYMPHFYKGSREMGDHWVWRHIAKKLTSKAKLILTNSEFTRNYLPNSRLKIKKEKIVSFPLAYLNTIHRKGDHSSIEAFMKNLPPLFIFYPTRDRLSKRLRDFSETVRIVNNRLQANGEKRRIYGVLTTAFKSNVPNEYLLSLPTLSNQLLAAVYKQAAALLLTSENEGNFPTQVNEALYLGTPVIATNIPQITDELGEYSHALQLIPVGNCMRFAASVLYTVDNRERVLRTQQKVREYAMQHFSYERFSAQLLAIFSNNP
;
A
#
# COMPACT_ATOMS: atom_id res chain seq x y z
N MET A 1 22.79 37.70 16.60
CA MET A 1 23.17 36.66 15.61
C MET A 1 23.85 35.46 16.26
N GLN A 2 24.88 35.64 17.08
CA GLN A 2 25.55 34.54 17.82
C GLN A 2 24.61 33.78 18.75
N GLU A 3 23.74 34.46 19.44
CA GLU A 3 22.74 33.84 20.34
C GLU A 3 21.70 33.02 19.58
N LEU A 4 21.20 33.46 18.43
CA LEU A 4 20.32 32.71 17.56
C LEU A 4 20.96 31.45 16.99
N ILE A 5 22.25 31.52 16.66
CA ILE A 5 23.03 30.35 16.19
C ILE A 5 23.22 29.34 17.33
N ALA A 6 23.52 29.83 18.55
CA ALA A 6 23.66 28.99 19.72
C ALA A 6 22.34 28.27 20.06
N GLN A 7 21.23 28.99 20.04
CA GLN A 7 19.89 28.38 20.24
C GLN A 7 19.55 27.36 19.16
N LYS A 8 19.81 27.68 17.88
CA LYS A 8 19.58 26.75 16.77
C LYS A 8 20.34 25.44 16.99
N ASN A 9 21.62 25.51 17.38
CA ASN A 9 22.47 24.34 17.55
C ASN A 9 21.98 23.40 18.68
N LYS A 10 21.27 23.94 19.67
CA LYS A 10 20.64 23.16 20.74
C LYS A 10 19.27 22.60 20.40
N ARG A 11 18.67 23.02 19.26
CA ARG A 11 17.36 22.51 18.85
C ARG A 11 17.45 21.28 17.96
N ILE A 12 16.71 20.27 18.33
CA ILE A 12 16.59 18.99 17.62
C ILE A 12 15.16 18.84 17.10
N PHE A 13 15.04 18.58 15.80
CA PHE A 13 13.79 18.11 15.22
C PHE A 13 13.80 16.57 15.23
N TRP A 14 13.01 15.96 16.09
CA TRP A 14 12.97 14.52 16.27
C TRP A 14 11.80 13.91 15.50
N LEU A 15 12.09 13.35 14.32
CA LEU A 15 11.10 12.75 13.40
C LEU A 15 10.96 11.26 13.71
N GLY A 16 10.06 10.95 14.64
CA GLY A 16 9.78 9.59 15.08
C GLY A 16 8.45 9.48 15.80
N MET A 17 7.71 8.40 15.59
CA MET A 17 6.41 8.19 16.22
C MET A 17 6.38 7.02 17.22
N HIS A 18 7.48 6.33 17.42
CA HIS A 18 7.54 5.15 18.27
C HIS A 18 7.42 5.51 19.76
N LYS A 19 6.32 5.10 20.39
CA LYS A 19 5.97 5.49 21.78
C LYS A 19 7.10 5.26 22.78
N ILE A 20 7.76 4.10 22.73
CA ILE A 20 8.85 3.76 23.65
C ILE A 20 10.06 4.68 23.46
N LEU A 21 10.43 4.97 22.20
CA LEU A 21 11.55 5.85 21.91
C LEU A 21 11.28 7.30 22.34
N VAL A 22 10.02 7.74 22.23
CA VAL A 22 9.63 9.05 22.76
C VAL A 22 9.76 9.08 24.28
N GLN A 23 9.38 8.03 24.97
CA GLN A 23 9.48 7.94 26.43
C GLN A 23 10.94 7.85 26.93
N THR A 24 11.82 7.27 26.15
CA THR A 24 13.22 7.04 26.51
C THR A 24 14.15 8.10 25.90
N GLU A 25 14.40 8.05 24.59
CA GLU A 25 15.40 8.89 23.93
C GLU A 25 15.04 10.39 23.95
N LEU A 26 13.77 10.73 23.69
CA LEU A 26 13.37 12.14 23.69
C LEU A 26 13.48 12.74 25.08
N LYS A 27 13.06 12.00 26.12
CA LYS A 27 13.23 12.41 27.53
C LYS A 27 14.73 12.60 27.86
N ARG A 28 15.60 11.67 27.40
CA ARG A 28 17.05 11.74 27.65
C ARG A 28 17.71 12.93 26.94
N LEU A 29 17.33 13.22 25.68
CA LEU A 29 17.83 14.39 24.96
C LEU A 29 17.53 15.69 25.70
N ARG A 30 16.33 15.82 26.29
CA ARG A 30 15.96 16.97 27.11
C ARG A 30 16.80 17.05 28.39
N THR A 31 17.04 15.93 29.04
CA THR A 31 17.92 15.87 30.22
C THR A 31 19.34 16.34 29.91
N LEU A 32 19.81 16.12 28.65
CA LEU A 32 21.10 16.62 28.17
C LEU A 32 21.10 18.12 27.82
N GLY A 33 19.98 18.81 28.01
CA GLY A 33 19.84 20.24 27.77
C GLY A 33 19.51 20.62 26.31
N TYR A 34 19.06 19.66 25.49
CA TYR A 34 18.61 19.95 24.14
C TYR A 34 17.10 20.27 24.11
N GLU A 35 16.73 21.29 23.35
CA GLU A 35 15.33 21.58 23.03
C GLU A 35 14.89 20.63 21.91
N VAL A 36 13.92 19.76 22.20
CA VAL A 36 13.48 18.73 21.25
C VAL A 36 12.06 18.98 20.81
N PHE A 37 11.88 19.21 19.53
CA PHE A 37 10.56 19.29 18.89
C PHE A 37 10.25 17.96 18.20
N ASN A 38 9.20 17.29 18.66
CA ASN A 38 8.65 16.08 18.07
C ASN A 38 7.30 16.45 17.41
N PRO A 39 7.16 16.34 16.08
CA PRO A 39 5.95 16.80 15.41
C PRO A 39 4.77 15.87 15.63
N PRO A 40 3.52 16.33 15.40
CA PRO A 40 2.34 15.48 15.46
C PRO A 40 2.29 14.49 14.30
N TYR A 41 1.75 13.32 14.57
CA TYR A 41 1.47 12.28 13.59
C TYR A 41 -0.01 11.92 13.63
N LEU A 42 -0.74 12.33 12.63
CA LEU A 42 -2.13 11.95 12.46
C LEU A 42 -2.18 10.68 11.62
N SER A 43 -1.91 9.54 12.25
CA SER A 43 -2.03 8.24 11.60
C SER A 43 -3.46 7.74 11.70
N PRO A 44 -4.11 7.31 10.60
CA PRO A 44 -5.39 6.62 10.64
C PRO A 44 -5.23 5.16 11.09
N ILE A 45 -4.00 4.69 11.20
CA ILE A 45 -3.68 3.34 11.65
C ILE A 45 -3.23 3.45 13.10
N ILE A 46 -4.01 2.89 14.03
CA ILE A 46 -3.57 2.67 15.39
C ILE A 46 -2.44 1.65 15.33
N ASP A 47 -1.21 2.13 15.24
CA ASP A 47 -0.05 1.31 15.46
C ASP A 47 0.17 1.23 16.98
N GLN A 48 0.42 0.03 17.49
CA GLN A 48 0.66 -0.22 18.91
C GLN A 48 1.80 0.64 19.47
N SER A 49 2.75 1.00 18.63
CA SER A 49 3.90 1.82 18.97
C SER A 49 3.71 3.32 18.69
N ALA A 50 2.61 3.75 18.06
CA ALA A 50 2.39 5.15 17.71
C ALA A 50 1.91 5.98 18.91
N MET A 51 2.43 7.21 19.03
CA MET A 51 1.89 8.20 19.95
C MET A 51 0.62 8.84 19.40
N LEU A 52 -0.49 8.60 20.08
CA LEU A 52 -1.80 9.16 19.71
C LEU A 52 -2.03 10.57 20.27
N ASN A 53 -1.36 10.92 21.39
CA ASN A 53 -1.55 12.19 22.08
C ASN A 53 -0.30 13.06 21.95
N TRP A 54 -0.27 13.89 20.91
CA TRP A 54 0.77 14.89 20.74
C TRP A 54 0.42 16.20 21.46
N ARG A 55 1.41 16.78 22.14
CA ARG A 55 1.31 18.13 22.72
C ARG A 55 2.54 18.92 22.32
N VAL A 56 2.35 20.23 22.09
CA VAL A 56 3.47 21.15 21.91
C VAL A 56 4.33 21.10 23.18
N PRO A 57 5.66 20.95 23.06
CA PRO A 57 6.55 21.05 24.20
C PRO A 57 6.37 22.42 24.91
N SER A 58 6.13 22.40 26.23
CA SER A 58 5.91 23.59 27.01
C SER A 58 7.17 24.45 27.16
N ASP A 59 8.33 23.86 26.88
CA ASP A 59 9.66 24.45 26.99
C ASP A 59 10.24 24.92 25.63
N SER A 60 9.40 24.99 24.60
CA SER A 60 9.87 25.40 23.28
C SER A 60 10.13 26.89 23.20
N THR A 61 11.32 27.26 22.75
CA THR A 61 11.75 28.63 22.45
C THR A 61 11.55 29.02 20.98
N LEU A 62 10.87 28.16 20.19
CA LEU A 62 10.50 28.49 18.81
C LEU A 62 9.45 29.60 18.76
N PRO A 63 9.50 30.45 17.71
CA PRO A 63 8.43 31.43 17.48
C PRO A 63 7.05 30.74 17.37
N PRO A 64 6.00 31.33 17.97
CA PRO A 64 4.66 30.75 17.98
C PRO A 64 4.12 30.41 16.58
N GLU A 65 4.42 31.25 15.60
CA GLU A 65 4.02 31.03 14.20
C GLU A 65 4.70 29.80 13.59
N ILE A 66 5.95 29.54 13.93
CA ILE A 66 6.69 28.34 13.49
C ILE A 66 6.11 27.09 14.15
N ILE A 67 5.82 27.15 15.45
CA ILE A 67 5.14 26.07 16.16
C ILE A 67 3.80 25.77 15.49
N ALA A 68 3.01 26.80 15.15
CA ALA A 68 1.70 26.63 14.52
C ALA A 68 1.80 25.98 13.14
N ILE A 69 2.81 26.32 12.32
CA ILE A 69 3.06 25.71 11.02
C ILE A 69 3.44 24.23 11.20
N LEU A 70 4.39 23.94 12.08
CA LEU A 70 4.87 22.57 12.32
C LEU A 70 3.76 21.70 12.94
N ALA A 71 2.94 22.24 13.83
CA ALA A 71 1.83 21.55 14.46
C ALA A 71 0.69 21.20 13.49
N LYS A 72 0.47 22.02 12.46
CA LYS A 72 -0.54 21.77 11.40
C LYS A 72 -0.05 20.81 10.33
N THR A 73 1.26 20.55 10.25
CA THR A 73 1.85 19.66 9.23
C THR A 73 1.76 18.21 9.69
N ASN A 74 1.08 17.38 8.89
CA ASN A 74 1.04 15.96 9.16
C ASN A 74 2.26 15.25 8.56
N PHE A 75 3.28 15.01 9.37
CA PHE A 75 4.53 14.37 8.94
C PHE A 75 4.40 12.86 8.67
N PHE A 76 3.28 12.24 9.01
CA PHE A 76 3.11 10.82 8.74
C PHE A 76 2.97 10.50 7.25
N TYR A 77 2.31 11.38 6.49
CA TYR A 77 1.95 11.13 5.08
C TYR A 77 2.67 11.99 4.08
N SER A 78 3.18 13.12 4.51
CA SER A 78 3.65 14.15 3.58
C SER A 78 5.14 14.02 3.34
N ALA A 79 5.54 14.01 2.07
CA ALA A 79 6.87 14.43 1.71
C ALA A 79 7.09 15.83 2.31
N ILE A 80 8.23 16.04 2.96
CA ILE A 80 8.56 17.33 3.57
C ILE A 80 8.72 18.36 2.46
N SER A 81 7.89 19.40 2.50
CA SER A 81 7.89 20.43 1.49
C SER A 81 9.15 21.31 1.58
N PRO A 82 9.57 21.98 0.49
CA PRO A 82 10.67 22.94 0.55
C PRO A 82 10.49 24.01 1.64
N ALA A 83 9.27 24.54 1.82
CA ALA A 83 8.97 25.53 2.87
C ALA A 83 9.21 24.99 4.29
N ILE A 84 8.81 23.74 4.58
CA ILE A 84 9.17 23.09 5.84
C ILE A 84 10.68 22.87 5.91
N GLY A 85 11.33 22.51 4.81
CA GLY A 85 12.79 22.40 4.72
C GLY A 85 13.51 23.69 5.11
N GLU A 86 13.02 24.84 4.67
CA GLU A 86 13.55 26.16 5.05
C GLU A 86 13.42 26.41 6.55
N ILE A 87 12.25 26.10 7.14
CA ILE A 87 12.04 26.18 8.59
C ILE A 87 13.04 25.28 9.33
N LEU A 88 13.20 24.02 8.90
CA LEU A 88 14.16 23.11 9.53
C LEU A 88 15.59 23.64 9.46
N ASN A 89 16.00 24.16 8.31
CA ASN A 89 17.34 24.74 8.11
C ASN A 89 17.57 26.02 8.94
N GLN A 90 16.53 26.82 9.16
CA GLN A 90 16.65 28.06 9.92
C GLN A 90 16.69 27.83 11.43
N TYR A 91 15.83 26.94 11.94
CA TYR A 91 15.56 26.83 13.37
C TYR A 91 16.19 25.62 14.06
N PHE A 92 16.61 24.57 13.34
CA PHE A 92 17.11 23.34 13.94
C PHE A 92 18.55 23.04 13.50
N GLY A 93 19.45 22.79 14.46
CA GLY A 93 20.84 22.40 14.20
C GLY A 93 20.96 20.92 13.83
N THR A 94 20.06 20.09 14.36
CA THR A 94 20.06 18.65 14.16
C THR A 94 18.64 18.13 13.87
N VAL A 95 18.57 17.20 12.89
CA VAL A 95 17.37 16.40 12.66
C VAL A 95 17.69 14.94 12.96
N ILE A 96 16.85 14.30 13.77
CA ILE A 96 16.93 12.87 14.05
C ILE A 96 15.72 12.20 13.38
N VAL A 97 15.98 11.29 12.44
CA VAL A 97 14.95 10.47 11.79
C VAL A 97 15.02 9.07 12.36
N THR A 98 13.88 8.54 12.79
CA THR A 98 13.82 7.20 13.36
C THR A 98 13.06 6.23 12.45
N ILE A 99 13.56 5.05 12.27
CA ILE A 99 12.92 3.88 11.67
C ILE A 99 12.52 4.05 10.20
N ASN A 100 11.74 5.06 9.84
CA ASN A 100 11.10 5.18 8.53
C ASN A 100 12.06 5.73 7.45
N PRO A 101 12.49 4.94 6.45
CA PRO A 101 13.42 5.39 5.42
C PRO A 101 12.79 6.38 4.42
N ASN A 102 11.47 6.44 4.30
CA ASN A 102 10.82 7.45 3.46
C ASN A 102 10.93 8.85 4.08
N TRP A 103 10.89 8.96 5.41
CA TRP A 103 11.16 10.22 6.10
C TRP A 103 12.60 10.66 5.90
N LEU A 104 13.54 9.70 6.00
CA LEU A 104 14.96 9.97 5.74
C LEU A 104 15.14 10.56 4.33
N GLU A 105 14.56 9.95 3.31
CA GLU A 105 14.65 10.45 1.94
C GLU A 105 14.06 11.86 1.80
N SER A 106 12.93 12.13 2.43
CA SER A 106 12.28 13.44 2.39
C SER A 106 13.15 14.52 3.05
N ILE A 107 13.78 14.21 4.19
CA ILE A 107 14.68 15.12 4.91
C ILE A 107 15.96 15.35 4.11
N LEU A 108 16.56 14.31 3.55
CA LEU A 108 17.78 14.40 2.75
C LEU A 108 17.66 15.38 1.57
N LYS A 109 16.45 15.56 1.04
CA LYS A 109 16.19 16.46 -0.09
C LYS A 109 16.13 17.94 0.29
N VAL A 110 15.84 18.26 1.55
CA VAL A 110 15.49 19.65 1.94
C VAL A 110 16.29 20.17 3.13
N TYR A 111 16.89 19.30 3.93
CA TYR A 111 17.61 19.70 5.14
C TYR A 111 19.13 19.52 4.96
N HIS A 112 19.90 20.54 5.37
CA HIS A 112 21.36 20.62 5.15
C HIS A 112 22.19 20.55 6.43
N GLY A 113 21.55 20.62 7.61
CA GLY A 113 22.23 20.50 8.91
C GLY A 113 22.63 19.07 9.28
N LYS A 114 22.90 18.84 10.55
CA LYS A 114 23.27 17.50 11.06
C LYS A 114 22.10 16.55 10.99
N LEU A 115 22.28 15.39 10.38
CA LEU A 115 21.23 14.39 10.18
C LEU A 115 21.62 13.04 10.76
N ILE A 116 20.87 12.60 11.76
CA ILE A 116 21.05 11.30 12.41
C ILE A 116 19.92 10.38 11.98
N TYR A 117 20.24 9.22 11.43
CA TYR A 117 19.26 8.18 11.13
C TYR A 117 19.36 7.03 12.12
N ARG A 118 18.36 6.93 12.99
CA ARG A 118 18.25 5.89 14.03
C ARG A 118 17.60 4.64 13.46
N VAL A 119 18.32 3.53 13.45
CA VAL A 119 17.90 2.26 12.84
C VAL A 119 17.57 1.23 13.91
N TYR A 120 16.33 0.73 13.89
CA TYR A 120 15.78 -0.23 14.87
C TYR A 120 15.37 -1.50 14.18
N GLY A 121 15.76 -2.05 13.30
CA GLY A 121 15.30 -3.26 12.65
C GLY A 121 14.09 -3.04 11.76
N GLN A 122 14.18 -3.57 10.58
CA GLN A 122 13.17 -3.49 9.54
C GLN A 122 12.95 -4.91 9.00
N PRO A 123 11.78 -5.24 8.46
CA PRO A 123 11.55 -6.52 7.81
C PRO A 123 12.30 -6.69 6.47
N TYR A 124 13.27 -5.83 6.19
CA TYR A 124 14.07 -5.78 4.95
C TYR A 124 15.44 -5.17 5.20
N ASN A 125 16.39 -5.38 4.29
CA ASN A 125 17.72 -4.81 4.35
C ASN A 125 17.71 -3.34 3.91
N LEU A 126 18.23 -2.44 4.74
CA LEU A 126 18.28 -1.02 4.42
C LEU A 126 19.22 -0.72 3.26
N SER A 127 20.34 -1.41 3.16
CA SER A 127 21.26 -1.25 2.03
C SER A 127 20.62 -1.59 0.69
N GLU A 128 19.79 -2.62 0.65
CA GLU A 128 19.00 -2.97 -0.55
C GLU A 128 17.92 -1.91 -0.81
N TYR A 129 17.22 -1.47 0.23
CA TYR A 129 16.25 -0.39 0.13
C TYR A 129 16.87 0.89 -0.44
N PHE A 130 17.98 1.35 0.10
CA PHE A 130 18.68 2.57 -0.35
C PHE A 130 19.23 2.45 -1.76
N SER A 131 19.73 1.26 -2.14
CA SER A 131 20.26 1.00 -3.49
C SER A 131 19.17 0.95 -4.55
N ASN A 132 17.99 0.47 -4.19
CA ASN A 132 16.84 0.38 -5.08
C ASN A 132 16.06 1.70 -5.20
N ASN A 133 16.36 2.67 -4.32
CA ASN A 133 15.75 3.99 -4.29
C ASN A 133 16.84 5.07 -4.46
N TYR A 134 16.44 6.24 -4.87
CA TYR A 134 17.35 7.40 -5.00
C TYR A 134 18.03 7.82 -3.68
N THR A 135 17.66 7.20 -2.57
CA THR A 135 18.19 7.48 -1.23
C THR A 135 19.70 7.25 -1.14
N LEU A 136 20.24 6.25 -1.86
CA LEU A 136 21.68 5.98 -1.85
C LEU A 136 22.50 7.15 -2.41
N ASP A 137 22.08 7.75 -3.54
CA ASP A 137 22.77 8.89 -4.13
C ASP A 137 22.74 10.10 -3.18
N LEU A 138 21.60 10.34 -2.53
CA LEU A 138 21.43 11.42 -1.55
C LEU A 138 22.31 11.20 -0.30
N ILE A 139 22.43 9.95 0.17
CA ILE A 139 23.28 9.61 1.32
C ILE A 139 24.76 9.69 0.95
N SER A 140 25.12 9.24 -0.25
CA SER A 140 26.52 9.18 -0.70
C SER A 140 27.21 10.52 -0.68
N ASP A 141 26.54 11.55 -1.15
CA ASP A 141 27.09 12.91 -1.26
C ASP A 141 26.79 13.79 -0.04
N ARG A 142 26.09 13.21 0.96
CA ARG A 142 25.64 13.94 2.13
C ARG A 142 26.74 14.05 3.20
N GLU A 143 27.19 15.26 3.46
CA GLU A 143 27.95 15.59 4.67
C GLU A 143 27.04 15.66 5.90
N ASN A 144 27.64 15.53 7.07
CA ASN A 144 26.92 15.58 8.36
C ASN A 144 25.76 14.59 8.46
N PHE A 145 25.97 13.39 7.92
CA PHE A 145 25.02 12.27 8.01
C PHE A 145 25.60 11.13 8.85
N TRP A 146 24.86 10.67 9.83
CA TRP A 146 25.21 9.53 10.68
C TRP A 146 24.18 8.43 10.58
N PHE A 147 24.66 7.21 10.35
CA PHE A 147 23.84 5.99 10.35
C PHE A 147 24.01 5.30 11.71
N CYS A 148 22.95 5.28 12.52
CA CYS A 148 23.00 4.86 13.91
C CYS A 148 22.16 3.61 14.18
N PRO A 149 22.68 2.39 13.92
CA PRO A 149 21.97 1.16 14.27
C PRO A 149 21.96 0.95 15.79
N HIS A 150 20.96 0.20 16.26
CA HIS A 150 20.83 -0.12 17.68
C HIS A 150 21.86 -1.15 18.17
N HIS A 151 22.42 -1.93 17.26
CA HIS A 151 23.47 -2.92 17.55
C HIS A 151 24.28 -3.22 16.30
N GLU A 152 25.57 -3.51 16.47
CA GLU A 152 26.46 -3.85 15.34
C GLU A 152 26.05 -5.11 14.58
N LYS A 153 25.46 -6.10 15.27
CA LYS A 153 24.95 -7.33 14.64
C LYS A 153 23.82 -7.07 13.64
N ALA A 154 23.11 -5.95 13.76
CA ALA A 154 22.11 -5.53 12.77
C ALA A 154 22.75 -5.18 11.42
N LEU A 155 24.05 -4.90 11.37
CA LEU A 155 24.80 -4.64 10.13
C LEU A 155 25.22 -5.90 9.37
N LEU A 156 25.07 -7.10 9.96
CA LEU A 156 25.52 -8.37 9.35
C LEU A 156 24.79 -8.72 8.06
N ILE A 157 23.58 -8.21 7.91
CA ILE A 157 22.74 -8.44 6.72
C ILE A 157 22.87 -7.35 5.66
N GLU A 158 23.55 -6.25 5.99
CA GLU A 158 23.65 -5.09 5.13
C GLU A 158 24.82 -5.23 4.15
N ALA A 159 24.72 -4.57 3.00
CA ALA A 159 25.76 -4.55 1.99
C ALA A 159 27.05 -3.86 2.51
N GLN A 160 28.21 -4.26 2.00
CA GLN A 160 29.51 -3.76 2.46
C GLN A 160 29.66 -2.23 2.37
N TRP A 161 28.97 -1.58 1.44
CA TRP A 161 29.05 -0.13 1.29
C TRP A 161 28.46 0.65 2.49
N ILE A 162 27.54 0.05 3.26
CA ILE A 162 27.02 0.65 4.50
C ILE A 162 28.16 1.00 5.46
N LYS A 163 29.23 0.19 5.48
CA LYS A 163 30.39 0.42 6.35
C LYS A 163 31.19 1.69 6.00
N ARG A 164 30.92 2.31 4.86
CA ARG A 164 31.52 3.60 4.47
C ARG A 164 30.77 4.80 5.05
N LEU A 165 29.56 4.61 5.56
CA LEU A 165 28.82 5.65 6.25
C LEU A 165 29.46 5.98 7.59
N ASN A 166 29.17 7.16 8.12
CA ASN A 166 29.57 7.52 9.49
C ASN A 166 28.70 6.73 10.47
N ILE A 167 29.09 5.50 10.77
CA ILE A 167 28.36 4.62 11.66
C ILE A 167 28.64 4.96 13.12
N ARG A 168 27.58 5.06 13.93
CA ARG A 168 27.62 5.11 15.38
C ARG A 168 26.58 4.15 15.94
N VAL A 169 27.03 3.13 16.64
CA VAL A 169 26.12 2.18 17.29
C VAL A 169 25.55 2.84 18.56
N ILE A 170 24.24 2.99 18.59
CA ILE A 170 23.53 3.56 19.74
C ILE A 170 22.42 2.59 20.13
N PRO A 171 22.55 1.80 21.19
CA PRO A 171 21.52 0.90 21.66
C PRO A 171 20.24 1.68 22.02
N TYR A 172 19.10 1.03 22.01
CA TYR A 172 17.90 1.61 22.59
C TYR A 172 17.74 1.15 24.03
N CYS A 173 17.11 2.03 24.83
CA CYS A 173 16.96 1.81 26.26
C CYS A 173 15.59 1.25 26.59
N LEU A 174 15.54 0.33 27.53
CA LEU A 174 14.27 -0.10 28.15
C LEU A 174 13.66 1.05 28.97
N THR A 175 12.33 1.03 29.07
CA THR A 175 11.59 2.04 29.83
C THR A 175 11.76 1.87 31.35
N ASP A 176 11.63 2.98 32.08
CA ASP A 176 11.70 2.98 33.55
C ASP A 176 10.73 1.95 34.17
N GLU A 177 9.56 1.75 33.55
CA GLU A 177 8.54 0.80 33.99
C GLU A 177 9.01 -0.66 33.94
N VAL A 178 9.79 -1.04 32.89
CA VAL A 178 10.36 -2.38 32.76
C VAL A 178 11.50 -2.58 33.76
N ILE A 179 12.33 -1.55 33.94
CA ILE A 179 13.45 -1.60 34.89
C ILE A 179 12.96 -1.71 36.34
N ALA A 180 11.87 -1.01 36.69
CA ALA A 180 11.26 -1.12 38.02
C ALA A 180 10.74 -2.55 38.32
N LEU A 181 10.48 -3.34 37.29
CA LEU A 181 10.04 -4.73 37.41
C LEU A 181 11.16 -5.73 37.08
N GLN A 182 12.42 -5.29 37.06
CA GLN A 182 13.54 -6.17 36.78
C GLN A 182 13.59 -7.33 37.78
N ASP A 183 13.81 -8.54 37.26
CA ASP A 183 13.86 -9.80 38.02
C ASP A 183 12.63 -10.10 38.90
N SER A 184 11.47 -9.49 38.60
CA SER A 184 10.19 -9.71 39.31
C SER A 184 9.43 -10.94 38.82
N TRP A 185 9.87 -11.59 37.72
CA TRP A 185 9.23 -12.79 37.24
C TRP A 185 9.40 -13.95 38.24
N ASP A 186 8.26 -14.52 38.65
CA ASP A 186 8.25 -15.66 39.56
C ASP A 186 7.83 -16.93 38.82
N ARG A 187 8.73 -17.92 38.84
CA ARG A 187 8.50 -19.23 38.24
C ARG A 187 7.29 -19.94 38.84
N LEU A 188 7.08 -19.83 40.17
CA LEU A 188 6.01 -20.54 40.87
C LEU A 188 4.66 -19.89 40.61
N ALA A 189 4.61 -18.57 40.51
CA ALA A 189 3.40 -17.81 40.21
C ALA A 189 3.05 -17.81 38.73
N SER A 190 3.96 -18.23 37.83
CA SER A 190 3.73 -18.23 36.38
C SER A 190 2.68 -19.27 35.96
N HIS A 191 1.79 -18.85 35.04
CA HIS A 191 0.83 -19.75 34.42
C HIS A 191 1.51 -20.66 33.40
N ASN A 192 0.90 -21.79 33.10
CA ASN A 192 1.41 -22.73 32.09
C ASN A 192 1.17 -22.26 30.64
N THR A 193 1.45 -21.00 30.35
CA THR A 193 1.16 -20.34 29.06
C THR A 193 2.41 -19.67 28.50
N MET A 194 2.68 -19.85 27.21
CA MET A 194 3.76 -19.17 26.51
C MET A 194 3.25 -17.90 25.85
N GLY A 195 4.03 -16.81 25.87
CA GLY A 195 3.71 -15.57 25.17
C GLY A 195 4.46 -15.43 23.86
N LEU A 196 3.92 -14.70 22.91
CA LEU A 196 4.60 -14.30 21.68
C LEU A 196 3.97 -13.07 21.06
N MET A 197 4.74 -12.38 20.18
CA MET A 197 4.25 -11.24 19.41
C MET A 197 3.91 -11.66 17.99
N CYS A 198 2.68 -11.38 17.55
CA CYS A 198 2.30 -11.46 16.14
C CYS A 198 1.22 -10.41 15.82
N PRO A 199 1.62 -9.18 15.48
CA PRO A 199 0.65 -8.13 15.16
C PRO A 199 0.06 -8.32 13.76
N ARG A 200 -1.08 -7.68 13.51
CA ARG A 200 -1.64 -7.50 12.15
C ARG A 200 -1.82 -8.81 11.36
N ILE A 201 -2.29 -9.87 12.02
CA ILE A 201 -2.36 -11.23 11.47
C ILE A 201 -3.21 -11.28 10.18
N LEU A 202 -4.37 -10.62 10.15
CA LEU A 202 -5.29 -10.70 9.02
C LEU A 202 -5.09 -9.61 7.95
N ASP A 203 -4.37 -8.55 8.26
CA ASP A 203 -4.17 -7.43 7.35
C ASP A 203 -2.73 -7.25 6.85
N ASN A 204 -1.81 -8.09 7.33
CA ASN A 204 -0.42 -8.10 6.89
C ASN A 204 0.04 -9.52 6.57
N THR A 205 0.40 -9.76 5.32
CA THR A 205 0.75 -11.09 4.81
C THR A 205 2.02 -11.66 5.44
N TYR A 206 3.01 -10.83 5.80
CA TYR A 206 4.20 -11.28 6.53
C TYR A 206 3.80 -11.90 7.87
N TYR A 207 3.02 -11.19 8.70
CA TYR A 207 2.58 -11.70 10.00
C TYR A 207 1.61 -12.87 9.86
N ARG A 208 0.71 -12.85 8.86
CA ARG A 208 -0.18 -13.98 8.56
C ARG A 208 0.60 -15.26 8.26
N LYS A 209 1.66 -15.17 7.43
CA LYS A 209 2.53 -16.32 7.13
C LYS A 209 3.18 -16.88 8.41
N HIS A 210 3.71 -16.01 9.26
CA HIS A 210 4.32 -16.41 10.53
C HIS A 210 3.30 -17.00 11.50
N TYR A 211 2.12 -16.40 11.60
CA TYR A 211 1.01 -16.92 12.41
C TYR A 211 0.53 -18.30 11.91
N ASN A 212 0.31 -18.47 10.61
CA ASN A 212 -0.08 -19.77 10.05
C ASN A 212 0.99 -20.84 10.28
N ARG A 213 2.28 -20.47 10.18
CA ARG A 213 3.37 -21.36 10.54
C ARG A 213 3.35 -21.70 12.03
N LEU A 214 3.14 -20.73 12.90
CA LEU A 214 3.02 -20.92 14.34
C LEU A 214 1.89 -21.89 14.68
N LYS A 215 0.69 -21.69 14.15
CA LYS A 215 -0.48 -22.54 14.43
C LYS A 215 -0.30 -23.99 14.02
N ARG A 216 0.55 -24.32 13.05
CA ARG A 216 0.87 -25.72 12.70
C ARG A 216 1.61 -26.47 13.81
N TYR A 217 2.34 -25.77 14.67
CA TYR A 217 3.16 -26.37 15.72
C TYR A 217 2.64 -26.08 17.14
N PHE A 218 1.76 -25.09 17.27
CA PHE A 218 1.25 -24.60 18.56
C PHE A 218 -0.29 -24.48 18.60
N ALA A 219 -1.04 -25.17 17.72
CA ALA A 219 -2.50 -25.05 17.67
C ALA A 219 -3.16 -25.40 19.01
N ASP A 220 -2.72 -26.51 19.62
CA ASP A 220 -3.28 -27.07 20.86
C ASP A 220 -2.49 -26.66 22.10
N GLU A 221 -1.52 -25.79 21.94
CA GLU A 221 -0.67 -25.34 23.03
C GLU A 221 -1.22 -24.07 23.69
N PRO A 222 -1.16 -23.92 25.01
CA PRO A 222 -1.58 -22.70 25.69
C PRO A 222 -0.60 -21.57 25.40
N ILE A 223 -0.94 -20.76 24.40
CA ILE A 223 -0.20 -19.58 23.99
C ILE A 223 -1.05 -18.32 24.08
N LYS A 224 -0.42 -17.18 24.34
CA LYS A 224 -1.00 -15.83 24.22
C LYS A 224 -0.29 -15.09 23.10
N VAL A 225 -1.04 -14.69 22.09
CA VAL A 225 -0.53 -13.92 20.94
C VAL A 225 -0.83 -12.45 21.15
N PHE A 226 0.20 -11.68 21.45
CA PHE A 226 0.11 -10.25 21.63
C PHE A 226 0.36 -9.50 20.29
N GLY A 227 0.00 -8.25 20.28
CA GLY A 227 0.23 -7.34 19.16
C GLY A 227 -1.06 -6.83 18.54
N VAL A 228 -1.00 -5.57 18.06
CA VAL A 228 -2.16 -4.88 17.50
C VAL A 228 -2.80 -5.68 16.36
N GLN A 229 -4.11 -5.83 16.42
CA GLN A 229 -4.91 -6.46 15.37
C GLN A 229 -5.87 -5.42 14.80
N MET A 230 -5.63 -4.99 13.57
CA MET A 230 -6.52 -4.08 12.85
C MET A 230 -7.86 -4.75 12.49
N ILE A 231 -7.83 -6.05 12.31
CA ILE A 231 -8.99 -6.91 12.07
C ILE A 231 -9.04 -7.92 13.20
N SER A 232 -10.19 -8.08 13.84
CA SER A 232 -10.38 -9.08 14.89
C SER A 232 -10.08 -10.48 14.35
N VAL A 233 -9.19 -11.19 15.03
CA VAL A 233 -8.83 -12.57 14.69
C VAL A 233 -9.75 -13.50 15.45
N PRO A 234 -10.47 -14.42 14.80
CA PRO A 234 -11.36 -15.38 15.47
C PRO A 234 -10.57 -16.54 16.10
N ASP A 235 -9.63 -16.21 16.99
CA ASP A 235 -8.81 -17.14 17.73
C ASP A 235 -8.68 -16.64 19.18
N PRO A 236 -9.17 -17.37 20.18
CA PRO A 236 -9.13 -16.97 21.58
C PRO A 236 -7.71 -16.82 22.14
N GLN A 237 -6.70 -17.40 21.49
CA GLN A 237 -5.29 -17.23 21.86
C GLN A 237 -4.75 -15.84 21.46
N VAL A 238 -5.44 -15.10 20.58
CA VAL A 238 -5.02 -13.76 20.15
C VAL A 238 -5.58 -12.72 21.10
N VAL A 239 -4.73 -12.25 22.00
CA VAL A 239 -5.06 -11.21 23.00
C VAL A 239 -5.16 -9.83 22.37
N GLY A 240 -4.36 -9.56 21.37
CA GLY A 240 -4.33 -8.28 20.66
C GLY A 240 -3.52 -7.22 21.40
N THR A 241 -4.04 -5.98 21.41
CA THR A 241 -3.42 -4.82 22.08
C THR A 241 -3.91 -4.71 23.50
N LEU A 242 -2.98 -4.51 24.42
CA LEU A 242 -3.24 -4.24 25.82
C LEU A 242 -2.67 -2.88 26.21
N GLU A 243 -3.23 -2.26 27.24
CA GLU A 243 -2.61 -1.14 27.91
C GLU A 243 -1.26 -1.57 28.53
N ARG A 244 -0.31 -0.62 28.59
CA ARG A 244 1.08 -0.93 28.95
C ARG A 244 1.21 -1.66 30.29
N LYS A 245 0.50 -1.20 31.31
CA LYS A 245 0.52 -1.82 32.66
C LYS A 245 -0.04 -3.24 32.62
N GLU A 246 -1.13 -3.45 31.91
CA GLU A 246 -1.76 -4.74 31.74
C GLU A 246 -0.84 -5.70 30.96
N PHE A 247 -0.21 -5.21 29.90
CA PHE A 247 0.75 -5.98 29.13
C PHE A 247 1.92 -6.49 29.99
N LEU A 248 2.53 -5.62 30.81
CA LEU A 248 3.61 -6.01 31.71
C LEU A 248 3.13 -6.99 32.80
N ALA A 249 1.95 -6.77 33.35
CA ALA A 249 1.35 -7.71 34.30
C ALA A 249 1.11 -9.10 33.67
N GLN A 250 0.65 -9.15 32.43
CA GLN A 250 0.47 -10.40 31.69
C GLN A 250 1.80 -11.07 31.34
N LEU A 251 2.85 -10.31 31.03
CA LEU A 251 4.19 -10.87 30.83
C LEU A 251 4.68 -11.61 32.07
N LEU A 252 4.52 -11.02 33.26
CA LEU A 252 4.91 -11.65 34.53
C LEU A 252 4.21 -13.00 34.80
N GLN A 253 3.01 -13.18 34.24
CA GLN A 253 2.25 -14.42 34.36
C GLN A 253 2.65 -15.52 33.38
N LEU A 254 3.48 -15.22 32.37
CA LEU A 254 3.86 -16.19 31.36
C LEU A 254 4.90 -17.18 31.88
N ARG A 255 4.84 -18.41 31.43
CA ARG A 255 5.86 -19.42 31.69
C ARG A 255 7.14 -19.18 30.89
N GLY A 256 7.02 -18.61 29.70
CA GLY A 256 8.12 -18.26 28.81
C GLY A 256 7.63 -17.43 27.65
N PHE A 257 8.55 -16.87 26.89
CA PHE A 257 8.26 -16.10 25.70
C PHE A 257 8.89 -16.73 24.47
N ILE A 258 8.17 -16.72 23.33
CA ILE A 258 8.63 -17.30 22.07
C ILE A 258 8.90 -16.20 21.06
N TYR A 259 10.15 -16.11 20.60
CA TYR A 259 10.56 -15.29 19.47
C TYR A 259 10.71 -16.14 18.21
N HIS A 260 9.64 -16.23 17.42
CA HIS A 260 9.49 -17.18 16.31
C HIS A 260 9.89 -16.64 14.93
N TYR A 261 10.47 -15.45 14.87
CA TYR A 261 10.93 -14.83 13.62
C TYR A 261 12.36 -15.26 13.31
N PRO A 262 12.63 -15.83 12.11
CA PRO A 262 13.98 -16.23 11.72
C PRO A 262 14.82 -15.08 11.15
N ASP A 263 14.22 -13.89 10.97
CA ASP A 263 14.85 -12.78 10.26
C ASP A 263 15.85 -12.04 11.17
N ARG A 264 17.06 -11.83 10.67
CA ARG A 264 18.11 -11.05 11.37
C ARG A 264 17.86 -9.54 11.35
N SER A 265 16.94 -9.08 10.53
CA SER A 265 16.62 -7.66 10.38
C SER A 265 15.66 -7.15 11.43
N ILE A 266 14.91 -8.02 12.10
CA ILE A 266 13.85 -7.63 13.03
C ILE A 266 14.23 -8.00 14.45
N LEU A 267 13.99 -7.08 15.38
CA LEU A 267 13.94 -7.34 16.80
C LEU A 267 12.75 -6.64 17.42
N TYR A 268 11.89 -7.39 18.08
CA TYR A 268 10.82 -6.84 18.90
C TYR A 268 11.31 -6.65 20.33
N LEU A 269 10.83 -5.59 21.01
CA LEU A 269 11.17 -5.31 22.40
C LEU A 269 10.64 -6.33 23.41
N PRO A 270 9.40 -6.85 23.27
CA PRO A 270 8.81 -7.74 24.27
C PRO A 270 9.67 -8.94 24.71
N PRO A 271 10.42 -9.62 23.83
CA PRO A 271 11.38 -10.64 24.26
C PRO A 271 12.45 -10.10 25.21
N ILE A 272 12.99 -8.92 24.91
CA ILE A 272 14.02 -8.27 25.75
C ILE A 272 13.43 -7.80 27.06
N GLU A 273 12.22 -7.24 27.03
CA GLU A 273 11.47 -6.87 28.24
C GLU A 273 11.26 -8.10 29.13
N PHE A 274 10.82 -9.21 28.56
CA PHE A 274 10.60 -10.44 29.33
C PHE A 274 11.89 -11.03 29.89
N MET A 275 13.00 -10.99 29.15
CA MET A 275 14.34 -11.32 29.70
C MET A 275 14.71 -10.43 30.88
N THR A 276 14.35 -9.13 30.81
CA THR A 276 14.65 -8.18 31.89
C THR A 276 13.80 -8.42 33.12
N LEU A 277 12.54 -8.82 32.94
CA LEU A 277 11.67 -9.26 34.03
C LEU A 277 12.20 -10.54 34.72
N GLY A 278 13.13 -11.26 34.12
CA GLY A 278 13.75 -12.51 34.65
C GLY A 278 13.17 -13.77 33.98
N GLY A 279 12.32 -13.65 32.95
CA GLY A 279 11.68 -14.80 32.31
C GLY A 279 12.50 -15.40 31.17
N PRO A 280 12.33 -16.72 30.86
CA PRO A 280 13.05 -17.41 29.80
C PRO A 280 12.46 -17.13 28.41
N VAL A 281 13.31 -16.82 27.42
CA VAL A 281 12.92 -16.57 26.02
C VAL A 281 13.48 -17.66 25.11
N LEU A 282 12.60 -18.28 24.33
CA LEU A 282 12.95 -19.23 23.27
C LEU A 282 13.00 -18.50 21.94
N PHE A 283 13.93 -18.85 21.06
CA PHE A 283 14.07 -18.18 19.76
C PHE A 283 14.60 -19.12 18.66
N LEU A 284 14.37 -18.73 17.41
CA LEU A 284 14.86 -19.50 16.27
C LEU A 284 16.31 -19.17 15.94
N LYS A 285 17.06 -20.19 15.55
CA LYS A 285 18.36 -20.07 14.92
C LYS A 285 18.25 -19.23 13.65
N GLY A 286 19.21 -18.31 13.45
CA GLY A 286 19.18 -17.37 12.34
C GLY A 286 18.46 -16.06 12.63
N SER A 287 17.72 -15.94 13.73
CA SER A 287 17.16 -14.68 14.23
C SER A 287 18.25 -13.69 14.68
N LEU A 288 17.86 -12.45 14.92
CA LEU A 288 18.80 -11.47 15.48
C LEU A 288 19.21 -11.84 16.92
N LEU A 289 18.32 -12.43 17.70
CA LEU A 289 18.66 -12.95 19.03
C LEU A 289 19.74 -14.03 18.96
N SER A 290 19.62 -14.95 18.00
CA SER A 290 20.66 -15.96 17.73
C SER A 290 22.03 -15.35 17.44
N ALA A 291 22.07 -14.20 16.73
CA ALA A 291 23.32 -13.52 16.39
C ALA A 291 24.07 -12.96 17.62
N TYR A 292 23.38 -12.75 18.74
CA TYR A 292 24.04 -12.27 19.97
C TYR A 292 24.86 -13.34 20.70
N PHE A 293 24.65 -14.64 20.40
CA PHE A 293 25.34 -15.76 21.02
C PHE A 293 26.63 -16.19 20.29
N GLU A 294 27.09 -15.46 19.27
CA GLU A 294 28.42 -15.59 18.64
C GLU A 294 28.90 -17.04 18.41
N ASN A 295 28.16 -17.78 17.58
CA ASN A 295 28.50 -19.15 17.19
C ASN A 295 28.42 -20.22 18.32
N THR A 296 28.03 -19.84 19.53
CA THR A 296 27.70 -20.80 20.60
C THR A 296 26.23 -21.17 20.52
N SER A 297 25.90 -22.45 20.76
CA SER A 297 24.51 -22.88 20.89
C SER A 297 23.96 -22.40 22.22
N ALA A 298 22.84 -21.64 22.16
CA ALA A 298 22.17 -21.16 23.36
C ALA A 298 21.10 -22.16 23.83
N PRO A 299 20.91 -22.38 25.12
CA PRO A 299 19.90 -23.34 25.63
C PRO A 299 18.47 -23.07 25.11
N GLY A 300 18.10 -21.80 24.87
CA GLY A 300 16.81 -21.40 24.33
C GLY A 300 16.71 -21.32 22.80
N GLU A 301 17.79 -21.70 22.07
CA GLU A 301 17.84 -21.65 20.61
C GLU A 301 17.27 -22.93 19.99
N ALA A 302 16.33 -22.79 19.06
CA ALA A 302 15.76 -23.88 18.27
C ALA A 302 16.15 -23.75 16.78
N ARG A 303 16.51 -24.85 16.13
CA ARG A 303 16.84 -24.89 14.70
C ARG A 303 15.62 -24.88 13.80
N SER A 304 14.48 -25.23 14.35
CA SER A 304 13.20 -25.33 13.63
C SER A 304 12.00 -25.00 14.51
N MET A 305 10.84 -24.77 13.89
CA MET A 305 9.58 -24.58 14.61
C MET A 305 9.17 -25.84 15.40
N ALA A 306 9.52 -27.04 14.92
CA ALA A 306 9.26 -28.28 15.63
C ALA A 306 10.09 -28.36 16.93
N GLU A 307 11.39 -28.08 16.86
CA GLU A 307 12.26 -28.02 18.02
C GLU A 307 11.85 -26.92 19.00
N LEU A 308 11.44 -25.76 18.48
CA LEU A 308 10.90 -24.65 19.29
C LEU A 308 9.66 -25.08 20.08
N SER A 309 8.77 -25.88 19.48
CA SER A 309 7.61 -26.46 20.16
C SER A 309 8.01 -27.46 21.24
N VAL A 310 9.04 -28.28 21.00
CA VAL A 310 9.57 -29.22 22.01
C VAL A 310 10.13 -28.47 23.21
N LEU A 311 10.99 -27.46 22.98
CA LEU A 311 11.54 -26.63 24.07
C LEU A 311 10.43 -25.88 24.85
N ALA A 312 9.42 -25.37 24.18
CA ALA A 312 8.28 -24.74 24.82
C ALA A 312 7.51 -25.71 25.73
N LYS A 313 7.34 -26.98 25.29
CA LYS A 313 6.73 -28.05 26.10
C LYS A 313 7.57 -28.39 27.32
N GLN A 314 8.91 -28.46 27.20
CA GLN A 314 9.82 -28.69 28.32
C GLN A 314 9.72 -27.58 29.37
N LEU A 315 9.78 -26.29 28.96
CA LEU A 315 9.58 -25.20 29.89
C LEU A 315 8.24 -25.27 30.62
N ARG A 316 7.17 -25.60 29.90
CA ARG A 316 5.82 -25.76 30.48
C ARG A 316 5.73 -26.91 31.47
N LYS A 317 6.44 -28.02 31.25
CA LYS A 317 6.55 -29.11 32.19
C LYS A 317 7.36 -28.80 33.46
N LYS A 318 7.74 -27.49 33.61
CA LYS A 318 8.51 -26.99 34.74
C LYS A 318 9.90 -27.59 34.83
N ASP A 319 10.55 -27.81 33.67
CA ASP A 319 11.96 -28.13 33.61
C ASP A 319 12.77 -26.97 34.19
N ASN A 320 13.16 -27.13 35.45
CA ASN A 320 13.83 -26.05 36.19
C ASN A 320 15.27 -25.86 35.72
N ALA A 321 15.98 -26.95 35.41
CA ALA A 321 17.35 -26.88 34.92
C ALA A 321 17.45 -26.13 33.60
N LEU A 322 16.62 -26.51 32.62
CA LEU A 322 16.56 -25.80 31.31
C LEU A 322 16.15 -24.34 31.48
N THR A 323 15.20 -24.05 32.38
CA THR A 323 14.77 -22.66 32.65
C THR A 323 15.92 -21.83 33.17
N ASP A 324 16.70 -22.34 34.13
CA ASP A 324 17.82 -21.63 34.74
C ASP A 324 18.97 -21.42 33.76
N GLU A 325 19.27 -22.43 32.93
CA GLU A 325 20.26 -22.32 31.86
C GLU A 325 19.89 -21.24 30.85
N ILE A 326 18.64 -21.19 30.42
CA ILE A 326 18.14 -20.18 29.49
C ILE A 326 18.30 -18.80 30.12
N ILE A 327 17.79 -18.58 31.31
CA ILE A 327 17.84 -17.28 31.98
C ILE A 327 19.30 -16.83 32.18
N ALA A 328 20.17 -17.73 32.63
CA ALA A 328 21.60 -17.43 32.83
C ALA A 328 22.27 -17.02 31.53
N SER A 329 22.00 -17.71 30.43
CA SER A 329 22.54 -17.39 29.09
C SER A 329 22.12 -16.03 28.57
N GLN A 330 20.93 -15.56 28.95
CA GLN A 330 20.30 -14.31 28.45
C GLN A 330 20.69 -13.07 29.27
N LYS A 331 21.35 -13.22 30.41
CA LYS A 331 21.78 -12.07 31.22
C LYS A 331 22.61 -11.04 30.44
N LYS A 332 23.51 -11.50 29.58
CA LYS A 332 24.35 -10.62 28.73
C LYS A 332 23.51 -9.80 27.74
N ILE A 333 22.46 -10.40 27.16
CA ILE A 333 21.62 -9.74 26.17
C ILE A 333 20.79 -8.64 26.81
N ARG A 334 20.10 -8.93 27.93
CA ARG A 334 19.28 -7.90 28.61
C ARG A 334 20.08 -6.69 29.07
N MET A 335 21.36 -6.88 29.43
CA MET A 335 22.25 -5.81 29.83
C MET A 335 22.58 -4.84 28.70
N LEU A 336 22.58 -5.27 27.44
CA LEU A 336 22.79 -4.39 26.28
C LEU A 336 21.73 -3.30 26.14
N TYR A 337 20.56 -3.51 26.76
CA TYR A 337 19.41 -2.62 26.72
C TYR A 337 19.09 -1.94 28.04
N HIS A 338 19.91 -2.23 29.07
CA HIS A 338 19.75 -1.64 30.40
C HIS A 338 20.22 -0.18 30.43
N PRO A 339 19.55 0.73 31.16
CA PRO A 339 19.92 2.14 31.25
C PRO A 339 21.39 2.38 31.61
N SER A 340 21.95 1.59 32.53
CA SER A 340 23.35 1.73 32.94
C SER A 340 24.37 1.48 31.83
N HIS A 341 24.00 0.71 30.82
CA HIS A 341 24.83 0.45 29.63
C HIS A 341 24.52 1.44 28.52
N VAL A 342 23.24 1.70 28.29
CA VAL A 342 22.77 2.48 27.13
C VAL A 342 23.07 3.96 27.27
N TRP A 343 22.77 4.57 28.44
CA TRP A 343 22.87 6.02 28.58
C TRP A 343 24.29 6.56 28.45
N PRO A 344 25.33 5.94 29.01
CA PRO A 344 26.69 6.41 28.77
C PRO A 344 27.08 6.42 27.29
N ILE A 345 26.67 5.40 26.50
CA ILE A 345 26.92 5.32 25.07
C ILE A 345 26.09 6.38 24.33
N PHE A 346 24.82 6.47 24.64
CA PHE A 346 23.89 7.42 24.03
C PHE A 346 24.36 8.86 24.24
N ASP A 347 24.59 9.23 25.51
CA ASP A 347 24.97 10.60 25.89
C ASP A 347 26.25 11.02 25.17
N LYS A 348 27.33 10.19 25.30
CA LYS A 348 28.59 10.44 24.66
C LYS A 348 28.43 10.60 23.15
N THR A 349 27.76 9.64 22.50
CA THR A 349 27.65 9.63 21.03
C THR A 349 26.82 10.77 20.49
N ILE A 350 25.69 11.06 21.15
CA ILE A 350 24.79 12.15 20.73
C ILE A 350 25.46 13.52 20.93
N THR A 351 26.11 13.72 22.07
CA THR A 351 26.83 14.97 22.34
C THR A 351 28.00 15.18 21.38
N GLU A 352 28.81 14.13 21.12
CA GLU A 352 29.87 14.19 20.12
C GLU A 352 29.35 14.58 18.74
N ILE A 353 28.20 14.06 18.32
CA ILE A 353 27.61 14.41 17.03
C ILE A 353 27.06 15.84 17.02
N ILE A 354 26.28 16.22 18.04
CA ILE A 354 25.57 17.49 18.05
C ILE A 354 26.51 18.67 18.31
N ASP A 355 27.44 18.53 19.24
CA ASP A 355 28.32 19.64 19.66
C ASP A 355 29.61 19.73 18.83
N SER A 356 29.89 18.72 17.96
CA SER A 356 31.03 18.77 17.06
C SER A 356 30.92 19.93 16.08
N ASN A 357 31.95 20.75 15.99
CA ASN A 357 32.12 21.75 14.95
C ASN A 357 32.82 21.20 13.69
N ILE A 358 33.25 19.95 13.70
CA ILE A 358 33.89 19.28 12.57
C ILE A 358 32.83 18.59 11.74
N PRO A 359 32.67 18.98 10.45
CA PRO A 359 31.72 18.29 9.57
C PRO A 359 32.08 16.82 9.41
N ALA A 360 31.10 15.93 9.53
CA ALA A 360 31.29 14.55 9.15
C ALA A 360 31.37 14.43 7.61
N PRO A 361 32.43 13.76 7.08
CA PRO A 361 32.62 13.69 5.64
C PRO A 361 31.49 12.90 4.94
N ALA A 362 31.22 13.25 3.70
CA ALA A 362 30.37 12.48 2.83
C ALA A 362 30.99 11.09 2.58
N ALA A 363 30.18 10.05 2.55
CA ALA A 363 30.62 8.67 2.39
C ALA A 363 31.24 8.40 1.02
N LYS A 364 30.98 9.25 0.02
CA LYS A 364 31.44 9.16 -1.38
C LYS A 364 31.37 7.74 -1.91
N ILE A 365 30.23 7.11 -1.70
CA ILE A 365 29.97 5.77 -2.21
C ILE A 365 29.95 5.89 -3.72
N ILE A 366 30.99 5.35 -4.38
CA ILE A 366 31.05 5.35 -5.83
C ILE A 366 29.93 4.43 -6.32
N CYS A 367 28.75 5.03 -6.51
CA CYS A 367 27.76 4.45 -7.37
C CYS A 367 28.37 4.49 -8.77
N ASN A 368 28.72 3.36 -9.35
CA ASN A 368 29.18 3.26 -10.75
C ASN A 368 28.07 3.65 -11.74
N SER A 369 27.33 4.72 -11.42
CA SER A 369 26.20 5.24 -12.20
C SER A 369 26.61 6.08 -13.41
N LYS A 370 27.91 6.49 -13.51
CA LYS A 370 28.44 7.24 -14.66
C LYS A 370 29.09 6.39 -15.75
N LYS A 371 29.36 5.12 -15.51
CA LYS A 371 29.59 4.18 -16.58
C LYS A 371 28.25 3.55 -16.95
N LYS A 372 27.91 3.55 -18.22
CA LYS A 372 26.93 2.68 -18.85
C LYS A 372 27.28 1.20 -18.55
N HIS A 373 27.26 0.84 -17.30
CA HIS A 373 27.32 -0.55 -16.90
C HIS A 373 25.89 -1.06 -16.82
N THR A 374 25.50 -1.79 -17.83
CA THR A 374 24.68 -2.95 -17.61
C THR A 374 25.22 -3.61 -16.35
N PRO A 375 24.46 -3.73 -15.26
CA PRO A 375 24.91 -4.49 -14.13
C PRO A 375 25.17 -5.91 -14.66
N GLN A 376 26.42 -6.33 -14.71
CA GLN A 376 26.73 -7.75 -14.67
C GLN A 376 26.38 -8.21 -13.26
N VAL A 377 25.09 -8.43 -13.05
CA VAL A 377 24.60 -9.26 -11.97
C VAL A 377 25.22 -10.61 -12.20
N LYS A 378 26.00 -11.11 -11.25
CA LYS A 378 26.24 -12.56 -11.14
C LYS A 378 24.88 -13.20 -11.32
N ILE A 379 24.75 -13.99 -12.35
CA ILE A 379 23.55 -14.63 -12.84
C ILE A 379 22.97 -15.46 -11.68
N ASN A 380 22.09 -14.83 -10.92
CA ASN A 380 21.11 -15.57 -10.17
C ASN A 380 20.04 -15.90 -11.21
N THR A 381 19.87 -17.15 -11.52
CA THR A 381 19.06 -17.70 -12.63
C THR A 381 17.54 -17.45 -12.47
N GLU A 382 17.14 -16.58 -11.55
CA GLU A 382 15.74 -16.30 -11.28
C GLU A 382 15.17 -15.33 -12.33
N LYS A 383 14.30 -15.87 -13.17
CA LYS A 383 13.63 -15.13 -14.22
C LYS A 383 12.59 -14.16 -13.65
N SER A 384 12.60 -12.94 -14.12
CA SER A 384 11.71 -11.86 -13.68
C SER A 384 10.59 -11.60 -14.69
N ILE A 385 9.45 -11.11 -14.20
CA ILE A 385 8.30 -10.71 -15.01
C ILE A 385 8.20 -9.19 -15.01
N LEU A 386 8.12 -8.59 -16.19
CA LEU A 386 8.04 -7.14 -16.38
C LEU A 386 6.58 -6.66 -16.41
N PHE A 387 6.28 -5.65 -15.59
CA PHE A 387 5.04 -4.89 -15.64
C PHE A 387 5.32 -3.43 -16.02
N PRO A 388 4.95 -2.98 -17.23
CA PRO A 388 4.99 -1.56 -17.57
C PRO A 388 4.02 -0.77 -16.70
N PHE A 389 4.52 0.21 -15.95
CA PHE A 389 3.70 0.97 -15.02
C PHE A 389 3.98 2.49 -15.04
N HIS A 390 5.05 2.93 -15.65
CA HIS A 390 5.55 4.31 -15.62
C HIS A 390 4.55 5.40 -16.01
N ARG A 391 3.52 5.08 -16.80
CA ARG A 391 2.46 6.04 -17.17
C ARG A 391 1.29 6.05 -16.21
N LEU A 392 1.21 5.07 -15.35
CA LEU A 392 0.14 4.95 -14.36
C LEU A 392 0.51 5.63 -13.03
N GLY A 393 1.79 5.89 -12.79
CA GLY A 393 2.26 6.55 -11.58
C GLY A 393 1.63 7.92 -11.34
N ALA A 394 1.41 8.70 -12.42
CA ALA A 394 0.72 10.00 -12.34
C ALA A 394 -0.76 9.90 -11.95
N ASN A 395 -1.41 8.76 -12.19
CA ASN A 395 -2.83 8.51 -11.89
C ASN A 395 -3.05 7.97 -10.47
N ILE A 396 -1.97 7.71 -9.74
CA ILE A 396 -2.05 7.37 -8.33
C ILE A 396 -2.41 8.65 -7.58
N GLN A 397 -3.67 8.81 -7.21
CA GLN A 397 -4.14 9.91 -6.38
C GLN A 397 -4.05 9.47 -4.92
N GLN A 398 -3.27 10.21 -4.15
CA GLN A 398 -3.26 10.08 -2.70
C GLN A 398 -4.46 10.84 -2.16
N ASP A 399 -5.40 10.13 -1.56
CA ASP A 399 -6.41 10.76 -0.73
C ASP A 399 -5.71 11.29 0.53
N LYS A 400 -5.59 12.61 0.61
CA LYS A 400 -4.86 13.30 1.67
C LYS A 400 -5.51 13.15 3.05
N GLN A 401 -6.83 12.86 3.10
CA GLN A 401 -7.57 12.70 4.35
C GLN A 401 -7.54 11.25 4.88
N LEU A 402 -7.43 10.27 4.01
CA LEU A 402 -7.63 8.85 4.35
C LEU A 402 -6.43 7.96 4.09
N ASN A 403 -5.29 8.52 3.68
CA ASN A 403 -4.05 7.81 3.32
C ASN A 403 -4.25 6.57 2.44
N TYR A 404 -5.20 6.64 1.56
CA TYR A 404 -5.52 5.59 0.61
C TYR A 404 -5.29 6.09 -0.81
N TYR A 405 -4.58 5.28 -1.61
CA TYR A 405 -4.48 5.56 -3.04
C TYR A 405 -5.78 5.17 -3.72
N SER A 406 -6.62 6.15 -4.04
CA SER A 406 -7.77 5.96 -4.91
C SER A 406 -7.28 5.60 -6.30
N VAL A 407 -7.52 4.36 -6.71
CA VAL A 407 -7.02 3.84 -7.98
C VAL A 407 -8.15 3.35 -8.85
N GLU A 408 -8.05 3.64 -10.14
CA GLU A 408 -8.95 3.10 -11.15
C GLU A 408 -8.84 1.58 -11.25
N GLY A 409 -9.89 0.93 -11.76
CA GLY A 409 -10.00 -0.52 -11.78
C GLY A 409 -8.77 -1.27 -12.31
N ILE A 410 -8.08 -0.73 -13.34
CA ILE A 410 -6.88 -1.35 -13.92
C ILE A 410 -5.70 -1.39 -12.94
N LEU A 411 -5.55 -0.35 -12.10
CA LEU A 411 -4.49 -0.31 -11.09
C LEU A 411 -4.72 -1.33 -9.98
N ARG A 412 -5.99 -1.54 -9.59
CA ARG A 412 -6.36 -2.60 -8.62
C ARG A 412 -6.00 -3.97 -9.15
N VAL A 413 -6.29 -4.24 -10.43
CA VAL A 413 -5.97 -5.52 -11.06
C VAL A 413 -4.46 -5.75 -11.14
N MET A 414 -3.71 -4.74 -11.53
CA MET A 414 -2.25 -4.85 -11.60
C MET A 414 -1.63 -5.10 -10.24
N ASN A 415 -2.11 -4.39 -9.21
CA ASN A 415 -1.65 -4.62 -7.85
C ASN A 415 -1.95 -6.06 -7.39
N LEU A 416 -3.15 -6.56 -7.69
CA LEU A 416 -3.54 -7.92 -7.37
C LEU A 416 -2.65 -8.95 -8.09
N MET A 417 -2.39 -8.78 -9.40
CA MET A 417 -1.52 -9.67 -10.16
C MET A 417 -0.08 -9.66 -9.64
N VAL A 418 0.48 -8.47 -9.39
CA VAL A 418 1.85 -8.31 -8.88
C VAL A 418 1.98 -8.97 -7.52
N ASN A 419 1.04 -8.75 -6.61
CA ASN A 419 1.05 -9.35 -5.28
C ASN A 419 0.98 -10.87 -5.35
N THR A 420 0.04 -11.42 -6.12
CA THR A 420 -0.11 -12.87 -6.30
C THR A 420 1.16 -13.53 -6.83
N LEU A 421 1.81 -12.92 -7.83
CA LEU A 421 3.03 -13.46 -8.41
C LEU A 421 4.23 -13.36 -7.47
N ILE A 422 4.32 -12.29 -6.67
CA ILE A 422 5.36 -12.15 -5.64
C ILE A 422 5.13 -13.15 -4.50
N GLU A 423 3.90 -13.39 -4.11
CA GLU A 423 3.54 -14.41 -3.11
C GLU A 423 3.94 -15.82 -3.58
N ASP A 424 3.85 -16.10 -4.87
CA ASP A 424 4.34 -17.34 -5.50
C ASP A 424 5.89 -17.38 -5.64
N GLY A 425 6.58 -16.36 -5.17
CA GLY A 425 8.05 -16.28 -5.20
C GLY A 425 8.62 -15.74 -6.51
N LYS A 426 7.81 -15.25 -7.44
CA LYS A 426 8.30 -14.64 -8.69
C LYS A 426 8.91 -13.26 -8.42
N THR A 427 9.97 -12.94 -9.13
CA THR A 427 10.54 -11.59 -9.12
C THR A 427 9.83 -10.72 -10.16
N ILE A 428 9.31 -9.59 -9.71
CA ILE A 428 8.55 -8.66 -10.55
C ILE A 428 9.36 -7.37 -10.76
N ILE A 429 9.40 -6.90 -11.99
CA ILE A 429 9.99 -5.62 -12.37
C ILE A 429 8.86 -4.69 -12.82
N VAL A 430 8.62 -3.61 -12.09
CA VAL A 430 7.70 -2.55 -12.52
C VAL A 430 8.48 -1.38 -13.11
N THR A 431 7.96 -0.75 -14.16
CA THR A 431 8.60 0.45 -14.70
C THR A 431 8.02 1.72 -14.08
N SER A 432 8.85 2.71 -13.78
CA SER A 432 8.42 4.01 -13.26
C SER A 432 9.22 5.15 -13.87
N TYR A 433 8.59 6.33 -14.06
CA TYR A 433 9.36 7.55 -14.22
C TYR A 433 10.01 7.93 -12.89
N ARG A 434 11.18 8.53 -12.94
CA ARG A 434 11.93 8.96 -11.75
C ARG A 434 11.07 9.83 -10.81
N LYS A 435 10.30 10.76 -11.35
CA LYS A 435 9.41 11.65 -10.58
C LYS A 435 8.26 10.94 -9.85
N ASP A 436 7.83 9.77 -10.34
CA ASP A 436 6.71 8.99 -9.80
C ASP A 436 7.18 7.78 -9.00
N LEU A 437 8.49 7.57 -8.88
CA LEU A 437 9.09 6.39 -8.27
C LEU A 437 8.53 6.07 -6.88
N ASN A 438 8.48 7.07 -6.01
CA ASN A 438 7.99 6.88 -4.64
C ASN A 438 6.51 6.49 -4.60
N LYS A 439 5.69 7.12 -5.46
CA LYS A 439 4.27 6.79 -5.55
C LYS A 439 4.06 5.36 -6.04
N VAL A 440 4.80 4.97 -7.08
CA VAL A 440 4.72 3.62 -7.65
C VAL A 440 5.19 2.58 -6.65
N TYR A 441 6.33 2.82 -6.02
CA TYR A 441 6.86 1.92 -5.01
C TYR A 441 5.91 1.80 -3.81
N SER A 442 5.46 2.91 -3.24
CA SER A 442 4.52 2.91 -2.10
C SER A 442 3.20 2.23 -2.45
N PHE A 443 2.71 2.42 -3.66
CA PHE A 443 1.48 1.78 -4.13
C PHE A 443 1.58 0.25 -4.10
N PHE A 444 2.67 -0.32 -4.60
CA PHE A 444 2.85 -1.77 -4.57
C PHE A 444 3.31 -2.27 -3.19
N ALA A 445 4.21 -1.56 -2.53
CA ALA A 445 4.79 -1.97 -1.26
C ALA A 445 3.77 -2.07 -0.11
N GLN A 446 2.67 -1.32 -0.16
CA GLN A 446 1.60 -1.40 0.85
C GLN A 446 0.98 -2.80 0.96
N HIS A 447 1.06 -3.59 -0.09
CA HIS A 447 0.39 -4.90 -0.18
C HIS A 447 1.36 -6.07 -0.37
N ILE A 448 2.65 -5.79 -0.62
CA ILE A 448 3.66 -6.81 -0.92
C ILE A 448 4.38 -7.25 0.35
N VAL A 449 4.37 -8.55 0.59
CA VAL A 449 5.03 -9.19 1.74
C VAL A 449 6.53 -9.30 1.54
N ASN A 450 6.95 -9.69 0.36
CA ASN A 450 8.37 -9.87 0.03
C ASN A 450 8.83 -8.78 -0.95
N GLN A 451 9.13 -7.60 -0.39
CA GLN A 451 9.56 -6.43 -1.16
C GLN A 451 10.86 -6.67 -1.94
N SER A 452 11.68 -7.66 -1.55
CA SER A 452 12.91 -8.01 -2.28
C SER A 452 12.63 -8.60 -3.67
N LYS A 453 11.43 -9.13 -3.88
CA LYS A 453 10.96 -9.64 -5.18
C LYS A 453 10.36 -8.54 -6.07
N LEU A 454 10.14 -7.33 -5.55
CA LEU A 454 9.71 -6.18 -6.33
C LEU A 454 10.91 -5.32 -6.72
N LYS A 455 11.19 -5.22 -8.00
CA LYS A 455 12.22 -4.34 -8.58
C LYS A 455 11.56 -3.21 -9.35
N VAL A 456 12.17 -2.02 -9.36
CA VAL A 456 11.68 -0.88 -10.14
C VAL A 456 12.69 -0.54 -11.22
N PHE A 457 12.25 -0.58 -12.48
CA PHE A 457 13.02 -0.12 -13.62
C PHE A 457 12.73 1.36 -13.86
N ILE A 458 13.72 2.22 -13.65
CA ILE A 458 13.55 3.67 -13.74
C ILE A 458 13.70 4.12 -15.19
N ILE A 459 12.70 4.89 -15.66
CA ILE A 459 12.71 5.55 -16.98
C ILE A 459 12.96 7.04 -16.75
N GLU A 460 14.01 7.58 -17.38
CA GLU A 460 14.30 9.00 -17.32
C GLU A 460 13.25 9.80 -18.13
N ASP A 461 12.72 10.84 -17.49
CA ASP A 461 11.69 11.71 -18.10
C ASP A 461 12.38 12.82 -18.89
N ASN A 462 12.66 12.59 -20.15
CA ASN A 462 13.26 13.57 -21.04
C ASN A 462 12.25 14.63 -21.55
N ASN A 463 11.27 15.01 -20.72
CA ASN A 463 10.15 15.88 -21.10
C ASN A 463 10.52 17.31 -21.49
N VAL A 464 11.69 17.83 -21.13
CA VAL A 464 12.06 19.23 -21.39
C VAL A 464 12.15 19.51 -22.90
N PHE A 465 12.70 18.58 -23.68
CA PHE A 465 12.81 18.70 -25.14
C PHE A 465 11.43 18.68 -25.83
N PHE A 466 10.50 17.87 -25.32
CA PHE A 466 9.15 17.72 -25.86
C PHE A 466 8.20 18.85 -25.49
N LYS A 467 8.35 19.41 -24.30
CA LYS A 467 7.64 20.62 -23.92
C LYS A 467 7.96 21.74 -24.94
N LYS A 468 9.22 21.89 -25.29
CA LYS A 468 9.67 22.87 -26.31
C LYS A 468 9.11 22.56 -27.71
N ILE A 469 9.14 21.32 -28.16
CA ILE A 469 8.57 20.94 -29.48
C ILE A 469 7.06 21.14 -29.49
N LYS A 470 6.37 20.78 -28.41
CA LYS A 470 4.92 20.97 -28.28
C LYS A 470 4.56 22.47 -28.28
N GLU A 471 5.30 23.29 -27.60
CA GLU A 471 5.15 24.75 -27.54
C GLU A 471 5.41 25.38 -28.91
N SER A 472 6.49 25.02 -29.60
CA SER A 472 6.79 25.47 -30.94
C SER A 472 5.74 25.07 -31.98
N PHE A 473 5.22 23.85 -31.88
CA PHE A 473 4.15 23.35 -32.76
C PHE A 473 2.81 24.05 -32.47
N PHE A 474 2.51 24.35 -31.21
CA PHE A 474 1.34 25.17 -30.85
C PHE A 474 1.47 26.61 -31.34
N GLN A 475 2.67 27.21 -31.31
CA GLN A 475 2.95 28.54 -31.86
C GLN A 475 2.74 28.57 -33.37
N ILE A 476 3.20 27.55 -34.09
CA ILE A 476 2.99 27.44 -35.54
C ILE A 476 1.50 27.30 -35.88
N ILE A 477 0.74 26.47 -35.11
CA ILE A 477 -0.69 26.33 -35.35
C ILE A 477 -1.46 27.60 -35.02
N ASN A 478 -1.08 28.31 -33.97
CA ASN A 478 -1.71 29.57 -33.62
C ASN A 478 -1.39 30.68 -34.65
N PHE A 479 -0.15 30.73 -35.12
CA PHE A 479 0.26 31.61 -36.19
C PHE A 479 -0.50 31.34 -37.51
N LEU A 480 -0.72 30.06 -37.86
CA LEU A 480 -1.53 29.69 -39.03
C LEU A 480 -3.01 30.01 -38.83
N LYS A 481 -3.53 29.93 -37.62
CA LYS A 481 -4.90 30.36 -37.29
C LYS A 481 -5.09 31.86 -37.38
N GLU A 482 -4.17 32.65 -36.93
CA GLU A 482 -4.21 34.12 -37.00
C GLU A 482 -4.18 34.62 -38.44
N LYS A 483 -3.36 33.98 -39.30
CA LYS A 483 -3.24 34.39 -40.70
C LYS A 483 -4.43 33.96 -41.59
N TRP A 484 -5.22 32.95 -41.20
CA TRP A 484 -6.23 32.35 -42.08
C TRP A 484 -7.63 32.30 -41.46
N HIS A 485 -8.12 33.41 -40.94
CA HIS A 485 -9.31 33.54 -40.11
C HIS A 485 -10.69 33.25 -40.79
N LYS A 486 -10.79 32.83 -42.05
CA LYS A 486 -12.12 32.70 -42.74
C LYS A 486 -12.30 31.50 -43.68
N SER A 487 -11.58 30.40 -43.61
CA SER A 487 -11.80 29.30 -44.56
C SER A 487 -12.24 27.95 -43.90
N LYS A 488 -13.09 27.15 -44.60
CA LYS A 488 -13.51 25.81 -44.28
C LYS A 488 -12.33 24.83 -44.02
N LEU A 489 -11.11 25.22 -44.42
CA LEU A 489 -9.86 24.50 -44.17
C LEU A 489 -9.51 24.38 -42.68
N ILE A 490 -9.96 25.34 -41.85
CA ILE A 490 -9.71 25.32 -40.39
C ILE A 490 -10.44 24.19 -39.68
N LEU A 491 -11.63 23.84 -40.13
CA LEU A 491 -12.36 22.68 -39.61
C LEU A 491 -11.67 21.33 -40.00
N CYS A 492 -11.06 21.26 -41.17
CA CYS A 492 -10.22 20.16 -41.58
C CYS A 492 -8.90 20.09 -40.80
N LEU A 493 -8.23 21.25 -40.59
CA LEU A 493 -7.01 21.36 -39.79
C LEU A 493 -7.24 21.03 -38.32
N GLY A 494 -8.39 21.36 -37.75
CA GLY A 494 -8.78 20.94 -36.40
C GLY A 494 -8.92 19.40 -36.26
N LYS A 495 -9.50 18.75 -37.26
CA LYS A 495 -9.57 17.28 -37.35
C LYS A 495 -8.20 16.65 -37.61
N ILE A 496 -7.40 17.26 -38.47
CA ILE A 496 -6.02 16.85 -38.74
C ILE A 496 -5.12 17.08 -37.52
N LYS A 497 -5.30 18.17 -36.77
CA LYS A 497 -4.56 18.46 -35.52
C LYS A 497 -4.65 17.31 -34.51
N HIS A 498 -5.86 16.82 -34.21
CA HIS A 498 -6.04 15.70 -33.30
C HIS A 498 -5.42 14.41 -33.83
N THR A 499 -5.51 14.18 -35.13
CA THR A 499 -4.95 13.01 -35.79
C THR A 499 -3.43 13.07 -35.86
N ILE A 500 -2.85 14.20 -36.21
CA ILE A 500 -1.40 14.42 -36.23
C ILE A 500 -0.84 14.43 -34.79
N THR A 501 -1.50 15.07 -33.83
CA THR A 501 -1.07 15.06 -32.43
C THR A 501 -1.13 13.65 -31.85
N ALA A 502 -2.17 12.87 -32.15
CA ALA A 502 -2.24 11.48 -31.77
C ALA A 502 -1.15 10.63 -32.47
N TYR A 503 -0.92 10.85 -33.76
CA TYR A 503 0.07 10.12 -34.54
C TYR A 503 1.51 10.46 -34.15
N LEU A 504 1.84 11.76 -34.01
CA LEU A 504 3.15 12.22 -33.57
C LEU A 504 3.41 11.84 -32.12
N HIS A 505 2.41 11.95 -31.22
CA HIS A 505 2.55 11.52 -29.84
C HIS A 505 2.76 9.99 -29.70
N ILE A 506 2.16 9.19 -30.59
CA ILE A 506 2.07 7.76 -30.40
C ILE A 506 3.12 6.99 -31.22
N SER A 507 3.38 7.40 -32.45
CA SER A 507 4.18 6.59 -33.37
C SER A 507 5.64 7.01 -33.49
N PHE A 508 5.91 8.25 -33.72
CA PHE A 508 7.26 8.75 -34.05
C PHE A 508 8.02 9.24 -32.81
N ILE A 509 7.40 10.13 -32.04
CA ILE A 509 8.05 10.78 -30.91
C ILE A 509 8.28 9.80 -29.76
N LYS A 510 7.29 8.95 -29.45
CA LYS A 510 7.48 7.92 -28.40
C LYS A 510 8.46 6.82 -28.81
N LYS A 511 8.57 6.49 -30.11
CA LYS A 511 9.57 5.55 -30.62
C LYS A 511 11.00 6.06 -30.40
N ILE A 512 11.19 7.36 -30.46
CA ILE A 512 12.51 7.98 -30.23
C ILE A 512 12.83 8.06 -28.73
N ILE A 513 11.85 8.39 -27.89
CA ILE A 513 12.05 8.57 -26.44
C ILE A 513 12.14 7.25 -25.69
N ASP A 514 11.18 6.37 -25.92
CA ASP A 514 11.07 5.10 -25.19
C ASP A 514 12.01 4.01 -25.76
N ALA A 515 12.63 4.27 -26.92
CA ALA A 515 13.53 3.32 -27.58
C ALA A 515 14.75 2.90 -26.71
N PRO A 516 15.37 3.78 -25.91
CA PRO A 516 16.48 3.38 -25.04
C PRO A 516 16.05 2.38 -23.97
N TYR A 517 14.93 2.60 -23.30
CA TYR A 517 14.48 1.70 -22.25
C TYR A 517 13.90 0.39 -22.81
N ILE A 518 13.19 0.43 -23.96
CA ILE A 518 12.76 -0.78 -24.66
C ILE A 518 13.97 -1.62 -25.14
N ARG A 519 15.03 -0.96 -25.58
CA ARG A 519 16.29 -1.66 -25.92
C ARG A 519 16.92 -2.31 -24.70
N ALA A 520 16.92 -1.63 -23.56
CA ALA A 520 17.42 -2.17 -22.31
C ALA A 520 16.60 -3.40 -21.88
N ILE A 521 15.27 -3.31 -21.87
CA ILE A 521 14.37 -4.45 -21.60
C ILE A 521 14.64 -5.63 -22.53
N ASN A 522 14.82 -5.39 -23.83
CA ASN A 522 15.06 -6.45 -24.79
C ASN A 522 16.41 -7.15 -24.59
N LYS A 523 17.42 -6.46 -24.07
CA LYS A 523 18.76 -6.98 -23.75
C LYS A 523 18.85 -7.65 -22.40
N ASP A 524 17.96 -7.33 -21.48
CA ASP A 524 17.99 -7.87 -20.12
C ASP A 524 17.59 -9.35 -20.10
N ALA A 525 18.58 -10.23 -19.90
CA ALA A 525 18.37 -11.67 -19.87
C ALA A 525 17.54 -12.14 -18.65
N SER A 526 17.49 -11.34 -17.58
CA SER A 526 16.72 -11.66 -16.40
C SER A 526 15.21 -11.54 -16.62
N ILE A 527 14.77 -10.78 -17.63
CA ILE A 527 13.35 -10.63 -17.98
C ILE A 527 12.91 -11.79 -18.86
N SER A 528 12.06 -12.66 -18.35
CA SER A 528 11.49 -13.78 -19.09
C SER A 528 10.27 -13.39 -19.89
N HIS A 529 9.33 -12.69 -19.27
CA HIS A 529 8.05 -12.31 -19.83
C HIS A 529 7.66 -10.88 -19.42
N ALA A 530 6.71 -10.29 -20.16
CA ALA A 530 6.06 -9.05 -19.74
C ALA A 530 4.54 -9.25 -19.64
N ILE A 531 3.89 -8.51 -18.74
CA ILE A 531 2.44 -8.36 -18.70
C ILE A 531 2.11 -6.91 -19.04
N ILE A 532 1.46 -6.70 -20.18
CA ILE A 532 1.08 -5.36 -20.65
C ILE A 532 -0.35 -5.08 -20.18
N PRO A 533 -0.59 -4.07 -19.33
CA PRO A 533 -1.88 -3.88 -18.67
C PRO A 533 -3.01 -3.37 -19.57
N HIS A 534 -2.72 -2.81 -20.71
CA HIS A 534 -3.70 -2.40 -21.72
C HIS A 534 -3.01 -1.85 -22.96
N TYR A 535 -3.61 -2.01 -24.16
CA TYR A 535 -3.03 -1.51 -25.43
C TYR A 535 -2.90 0.02 -25.47
N PHE A 536 -3.81 0.71 -24.80
CA PHE A 536 -3.88 2.16 -24.78
C PHE A 536 -2.79 2.79 -23.91
N LEU A 537 -2.41 2.12 -22.82
CA LEU A 537 -1.50 2.68 -21.84
C LEU A 537 -0.04 2.64 -22.25
N PHE A 538 0.37 1.57 -22.96
CA PHE A 538 1.78 1.33 -23.28
C PHE A 538 1.97 0.95 -24.77
N PRO A 539 1.65 1.87 -25.71
CA PRO A 539 1.71 1.58 -27.12
C PRO A 539 3.14 1.25 -27.64
N GLU A 540 4.17 1.74 -26.97
CA GLU A 540 5.58 1.46 -27.26
C GLU A 540 5.98 0.01 -27.01
N MET A 541 5.26 -0.71 -26.16
CA MET A 541 5.51 -2.13 -25.88
C MET A 541 5.36 -3.02 -27.13
N ARG A 542 4.76 -2.51 -28.22
CA ARG A 542 4.78 -3.17 -29.54
C ARG A 542 6.18 -3.50 -30.06
N SER A 543 7.20 -2.80 -29.54
CA SER A 543 8.62 -2.98 -29.91
C SER A 543 9.37 -3.90 -28.93
N VAL A 544 8.73 -4.43 -27.93
CA VAL A 544 9.29 -5.44 -27.03
C VAL A 544 9.43 -6.75 -27.80
N LYS A 545 10.61 -7.38 -27.66
CA LYS A 545 10.95 -8.68 -28.26
C LYS A 545 10.72 -9.84 -27.30
N LYS A 546 10.60 -9.58 -26.00
CA LYS A 546 10.28 -10.60 -24.98
C LYS A 546 8.87 -11.12 -25.19
N PRO A 547 8.60 -12.41 -24.91
CA PRO A 547 7.25 -12.93 -24.83
C PRO A 547 6.41 -12.07 -23.86
N PHE A 548 5.16 -11.79 -24.20
CA PHE A 548 4.31 -11.02 -23.29
C PHE A 548 2.87 -11.51 -23.32
N PHE A 549 2.21 -11.36 -22.18
CA PHE A 549 0.78 -11.47 -22.01
C PHE A 549 0.17 -10.06 -22.03
N MET A 550 -0.99 -9.93 -22.63
CA MET A 550 -1.68 -8.64 -22.66
C MET A 550 -2.97 -8.72 -21.87
N TYR A 551 -3.07 -7.91 -20.82
CA TYR A 551 -4.32 -7.75 -20.10
C TYR A 551 -5.25 -6.81 -20.86
N LEU A 552 -6.38 -7.35 -21.30
CA LEU A 552 -7.39 -6.65 -22.08
C LEU A 552 -8.76 -6.88 -21.43
N PRO A 553 -9.12 -6.07 -20.40
CA PRO A 553 -10.38 -6.24 -19.70
C PRO A 553 -11.59 -6.00 -20.59
N ASP A 554 -11.47 -5.06 -21.54
CA ASP A 554 -12.52 -4.72 -22.49
C ASP A 554 -11.95 -4.14 -23.78
N TYR A 555 -12.81 -4.03 -24.79
CA TYR A 555 -12.56 -3.30 -26.01
C TYR A 555 -13.79 -2.46 -26.37
N MET A 556 -14.00 -1.37 -25.60
CA MET A 556 -15.17 -0.48 -25.73
C MET A 556 -15.43 0.03 -27.17
N PRO A 557 -14.43 0.26 -28.04
CA PRO A 557 -14.66 0.60 -29.44
C PRO A 557 -15.48 -0.43 -30.22
N HIS A 558 -15.64 -1.65 -29.73
CA HIS A 558 -16.52 -2.64 -30.34
C HIS A 558 -18.02 -2.20 -30.26
N PHE A 559 -18.42 -1.67 -29.12
CA PHE A 559 -19.81 -1.28 -28.83
C PHE A 559 -20.12 0.14 -29.29
N TYR A 560 -19.15 1.05 -29.21
CA TYR A 560 -19.30 2.48 -29.50
C TYR A 560 -18.52 2.85 -30.78
N LYS A 561 -18.94 2.28 -31.90
CA LYS A 561 -18.31 2.54 -33.23
C LYS A 561 -18.45 4.01 -33.60
N GLY A 562 -17.32 4.66 -33.94
CA GLY A 562 -17.23 6.06 -34.31
C GLY A 562 -17.15 7.06 -33.13
N SER A 563 -17.34 6.61 -31.90
CA SER A 563 -17.19 7.43 -30.71
C SER A 563 -15.72 7.61 -30.33
N ARG A 564 -15.20 8.83 -30.44
CA ARG A 564 -13.82 9.19 -30.05
C ARG A 564 -13.65 9.16 -28.54
N GLU A 565 -14.69 9.51 -27.77
CA GLU A 565 -14.68 9.48 -26.32
C GLU A 565 -14.48 8.06 -25.79
N MET A 566 -15.02 7.08 -26.50
CA MET A 566 -14.87 5.65 -26.17
C MET A 566 -13.66 5.00 -26.86
N GLY A 567 -12.74 5.79 -27.41
CA GLY A 567 -11.45 5.33 -27.96
C GLY A 567 -11.50 4.76 -29.37
N ASP A 568 -12.62 4.90 -30.12
CA ASP A 568 -12.70 4.39 -31.50
C ASP A 568 -11.99 5.33 -32.49
N HIS A 569 -10.66 5.29 -32.47
CA HIS A 569 -9.81 6.01 -33.41
C HIS A 569 -8.93 5.02 -34.17
N TRP A 570 -8.71 5.23 -35.47
CA TRP A 570 -7.98 4.29 -36.34
C TRP A 570 -6.55 3.98 -35.85
N VAL A 571 -5.85 4.98 -35.28
CA VAL A 571 -4.50 4.80 -34.70
C VAL A 571 -4.51 3.81 -33.56
N TRP A 572 -5.45 3.96 -32.61
CA TRP A 572 -5.59 3.07 -31.47
C TRP A 572 -5.99 1.67 -31.88
N ARG A 573 -6.85 1.53 -32.88
CA ARG A 573 -7.21 0.23 -33.46
C ARG A 573 -5.99 -0.46 -34.07
N HIS A 574 -5.14 0.28 -34.80
CA HIS A 574 -3.90 -0.27 -35.36
C HIS A 574 -2.93 -0.74 -34.28
N ILE A 575 -2.74 0.06 -33.21
CA ILE A 575 -1.90 -0.31 -32.07
C ILE A 575 -2.44 -1.54 -31.35
N ALA A 576 -3.74 -1.55 -31.03
CA ALA A 576 -4.39 -2.66 -30.37
C ALA A 576 -4.22 -3.96 -31.19
N LYS A 577 -4.51 -3.90 -32.50
CA LYS A 577 -4.34 -5.05 -33.40
C LYS A 577 -2.90 -5.55 -33.43
N LYS A 578 -1.92 -4.65 -33.45
CA LYS A 578 -0.50 -5.02 -33.49
C LYS A 578 -0.01 -5.63 -32.18
N LEU A 579 -0.48 -5.12 -31.02
CA LEU A 579 -0.15 -5.69 -29.70
C LEU A 579 -0.82 -7.05 -29.50
N THR A 580 -2.13 -7.14 -29.77
CA THR A 580 -2.88 -8.40 -29.60
C THR A 580 -2.39 -9.51 -30.51
N SER A 581 -1.95 -9.18 -31.74
CA SER A 581 -1.38 -10.19 -32.66
C SER A 581 -0.06 -10.76 -32.13
N LYS A 582 0.78 -9.94 -31.50
CA LYS A 582 2.08 -10.33 -30.93
C LYS A 582 1.99 -10.99 -29.55
N ALA A 583 0.97 -10.70 -28.78
CA ALA A 583 0.81 -11.27 -27.45
C ALA A 583 0.77 -12.81 -27.51
N LYS A 584 1.43 -13.47 -26.55
CA LYS A 584 1.36 -14.93 -26.37
C LYS A 584 -0.06 -15.34 -25.98
N LEU A 585 -0.61 -14.64 -24.98
CA LEU A 585 -2.00 -14.77 -24.55
C LEU A 585 -2.62 -13.39 -24.32
N ILE A 586 -3.94 -13.33 -24.45
CA ILE A 586 -4.77 -12.19 -24.05
C ILE A 586 -5.48 -12.58 -22.75
N LEU A 587 -5.22 -11.85 -21.69
CA LEU A 587 -5.82 -12.07 -20.38
C LEU A 587 -7.03 -11.14 -20.25
N THR A 588 -8.18 -11.70 -19.96
CA THR A 588 -9.42 -10.95 -19.72
C THR A 588 -10.06 -11.35 -18.41
N ASN A 589 -10.87 -10.49 -17.85
CA ASN A 589 -11.49 -10.69 -16.52
C ASN A 589 -12.96 -11.10 -16.56
N SER A 590 -13.49 -11.42 -17.75
CA SER A 590 -14.86 -11.92 -17.87
C SER A 590 -15.03 -12.84 -19.09
N GLU A 591 -15.93 -13.80 -18.97
CA GLU A 591 -16.35 -14.68 -20.07
C GLU A 591 -17.03 -13.89 -21.19
N PHE A 592 -17.80 -12.86 -20.84
CA PHE A 592 -18.37 -11.95 -21.84
C PHE A 592 -17.27 -11.36 -22.75
N THR A 593 -16.19 -10.83 -22.18
CA THR A 593 -15.09 -10.27 -22.97
C THR A 593 -14.41 -11.35 -23.81
N ARG A 594 -14.18 -12.54 -23.26
CA ARG A 594 -13.63 -13.69 -23.99
C ARG A 594 -14.46 -14.07 -25.22
N ASN A 595 -15.79 -14.00 -25.09
CA ASN A 595 -16.69 -14.43 -26.14
C ASN A 595 -16.85 -13.40 -27.27
N TYR A 596 -16.83 -12.09 -26.99
CA TYR A 596 -16.99 -11.09 -28.05
C TYR A 596 -15.69 -10.67 -28.75
N LEU A 597 -14.53 -10.77 -28.10
CA LEU A 597 -13.25 -10.34 -28.69
C LEU A 597 -12.92 -10.99 -30.04
N PRO A 598 -13.18 -12.29 -30.31
CA PRO A 598 -12.98 -12.92 -31.63
C PRO A 598 -13.78 -12.24 -32.73
N ASN A 599 -15.00 -11.80 -32.43
CA ASN A 599 -15.91 -11.15 -33.38
C ASN A 599 -15.73 -9.63 -33.44
N SER A 600 -14.79 -9.10 -32.61
CA SER A 600 -14.46 -7.67 -32.62
C SER A 600 -13.60 -7.30 -33.83
N ARG A 601 -13.37 -6.01 -34.03
CA ARG A 601 -12.42 -5.51 -35.05
C ARG A 601 -10.97 -5.95 -34.85
N LEU A 602 -10.65 -6.47 -33.64
CA LEU A 602 -9.32 -7.01 -33.32
C LEU A 602 -9.13 -8.40 -33.92
N LYS A 603 -10.20 -9.18 -34.12
CA LYS A 603 -10.20 -10.55 -34.67
C LYS A 603 -9.19 -11.45 -33.95
N ILE A 604 -9.23 -11.50 -32.65
CA ILE A 604 -8.34 -12.30 -31.82
C ILE A 604 -8.81 -13.75 -31.85
N LYS A 605 -7.91 -14.70 -32.08
CA LYS A 605 -8.24 -16.12 -32.04
C LYS A 605 -8.67 -16.53 -30.62
N LYS A 606 -9.76 -17.29 -30.49
CA LYS A 606 -10.36 -17.67 -29.19
C LYS A 606 -9.37 -18.44 -28.30
N GLU A 607 -8.49 -19.25 -28.88
CA GLU A 607 -7.46 -20.04 -28.20
C GLU A 607 -6.40 -19.17 -27.51
N LYS A 608 -6.24 -17.92 -27.95
CA LYS A 608 -5.34 -16.95 -27.34
C LYS A 608 -5.94 -16.21 -26.17
N ILE A 609 -7.24 -16.36 -25.89
CA ILE A 609 -7.93 -15.58 -24.89
C ILE A 609 -8.20 -16.46 -23.66
N VAL A 610 -7.64 -16.04 -22.53
CA VAL A 610 -7.86 -16.68 -21.23
C VAL A 610 -8.65 -15.73 -20.36
N SER A 611 -9.78 -16.19 -19.85
CA SER A 611 -10.60 -15.46 -18.90
C SER A 611 -10.29 -15.91 -17.47
N PHE A 612 -10.13 -14.95 -16.55
CA PHE A 612 -10.08 -15.21 -15.12
C PHE A 612 -10.77 -14.07 -14.37
N PRO A 613 -11.83 -14.39 -13.63
CA PRO A 613 -12.59 -13.39 -12.87
C PRO A 613 -11.72 -12.69 -11.84
N LEU A 614 -11.91 -11.38 -11.69
CA LEU A 614 -11.18 -10.59 -10.71
C LEU A 614 -11.62 -10.95 -9.31
N ALA A 615 -10.65 -11.22 -8.44
CA ALA A 615 -10.94 -11.40 -7.04
C ALA A 615 -11.53 -10.15 -6.42
N TYR A 616 -12.53 -10.35 -5.59
CA TYR A 616 -13.01 -9.31 -4.71
C TYR A 616 -11.93 -8.96 -3.68
N LEU A 617 -11.54 -7.69 -3.64
CA LEU A 617 -10.51 -7.25 -2.70
C LEU A 617 -11.12 -7.11 -1.32
N ASN A 618 -10.69 -7.95 -0.37
CA ASN A 618 -11.02 -7.87 1.07
C ASN A 618 -10.63 -6.53 1.75
N THR A 619 -10.26 -5.52 0.97
CA THR A 619 -9.89 -4.19 1.47
C THR A 619 -11.06 -3.43 2.09
N ILE A 620 -12.31 -3.88 1.84
CA ILE A 620 -13.54 -3.31 2.40
C ILE A 620 -13.68 -3.62 3.91
N HIS A 621 -13.03 -4.67 4.42
CA HIS A 621 -13.13 -5.07 5.83
C HIS A 621 -12.12 -4.42 6.78
N ARG A 622 -11.30 -3.47 6.34
CA ARG A 622 -10.47 -2.72 7.29
C ARG A 622 -11.37 -1.90 8.20
N LYS A 623 -11.36 -2.19 9.50
CA LYS A 623 -12.03 -1.36 10.50
C LYS A 623 -11.44 0.05 10.43
N GLY A 624 -12.23 1.01 9.93
CA GLY A 624 -11.95 2.43 10.05
C GLY A 624 -12.31 2.92 11.45
N ASP A 625 -11.99 4.15 11.69
CA ASP A 625 -12.49 4.85 12.87
C ASP A 625 -14.02 4.82 12.83
N HIS A 626 -14.61 4.02 13.71
CA HIS A 626 -16.07 3.85 13.80
C HIS A 626 -16.78 5.18 13.99
N SER A 627 -16.19 6.11 14.74
CA SER A 627 -16.81 7.39 15.02
C SER A 627 -16.93 8.29 13.78
N SER A 628 -15.92 8.30 12.93
CA SER A 628 -15.94 9.06 11.67
C SER A 628 -16.88 8.44 10.63
N ILE A 629 -16.98 7.11 10.60
CA ILE A 629 -17.93 6.40 9.75
C ILE A 629 -19.37 6.68 10.22
N GLU A 630 -19.64 6.56 11.52
CA GLU A 630 -20.96 6.85 12.08
C GLU A 630 -21.38 8.30 11.85
N ALA A 631 -20.47 9.25 12.05
CA ALA A 631 -20.75 10.66 11.78
C ALA A 631 -21.08 10.92 10.32
N PHE A 632 -20.36 10.26 9.38
CA PHE A 632 -20.67 10.35 7.96
C PHE A 632 -22.04 9.73 7.64
N MET A 633 -22.32 8.53 8.18
CA MET A 633 -23.55 7.80 7.90
C MET A 633 -24.81 8.51 8.44
N LYS A 634 -24.69 9.28 9.53
CA LYS A 634 -25.78 10.11 10.07
C LYS A 634 -26.24 11.22 9.12
N ASN A 635 -25.36 11.65 8.20
CA ASN A 635 -25.68 12.67 7.20
C ASN A 635 -26.33 12.09 5.93
N LEU A 636 -26.48 10.77 5.83
CA LEU A 636 -27.15 10.15 4.71
C LEU A 636 -28.67 10.10 4.95
N PRO A 637 -29.48 10.12 3.86
CA PRO A 637 -30.91 9.90 3.97
C PRO A 637 -31.20 8.54 4.63
N PRO A 638 -32.26 8.42 5.45
CA PRO A 638 -32.57 7.19 6.15
C PRO A 638 -32.94 6.02 5.21
N LEU A 639 -33.46 6.34 4.03
CA LEU A 639 -33.86 5.35 3.03
C LEU A 639 -33.37 5.76 1.64
N PHE A 640 -32.45 4.97 1.08
CA PHE A 640 -31.86 5.29 -0.22
C PHE A 640 -31.44 4.05 -1.02
N ILE A 641 -31.42 4.22 -2.33
CA ILE A 641 -30.76 3.31 -3.29
C ILE A 641 -29.41 3.90 -3.69
N PHE A 642 -28.46 3.04 -3.98
CA PHE A 642 -27.05 3.42 -4.17
C PHE A 642 -26.53 3.02 -5.55
N TYR A 643 -25.77 3.91 -6.19
CA TYR A 643 -25.06 3.64 -7.42
C TYR A 643 -23.66 4.29 -7.40
N PRO A 644 -22.63 3.61 -6.89
CA PRO A 644 -21.27 4.11 -6.94
C PRO A 644 -20.74 4.02 -8.37
N THR A 645 -20.56 5.17 -9.00
CA THR A 645 -20.13 5.24 -10.41
C THR A 645 -19.55 6.60 -10.74
N ARG A 646 -18.95 6.71 -11.94
CA ARG A 646 -18.55 7.97 -12.56
C ARG A 646 -19.56 8.36 -13.63
N ASP A 647 -19.67 9.66 -13.90
CA ASP A 647 -20.49 10.15 -15.00
C ASP A 647 -19.85 9.78 -16.34
N ARG A 648 -20.40 8.74 -16.96
CA ARG A 648 -20.07 8.28 -18.32
C ARG A 648 -21.36 7.96 -19.07
N LEU A 649 -21.36 8.17 -20.37
CA LEU A 649 -22.52 7.96 -21.23
C LEU A 649 -23.14 6.55 -21.02
N SER A 650 -22.31 5.51 -20.94
CA SER A 650 -22.75 4.12 -20.75
C SER A 650 -23.44 3.84 -19.41
N LYS A 651 -23.29 4.73 -18.42
CA LYS A 651 -23.85 4.53 -17.06
C LYS A 651 -25.28 4.97 -16.94
N ARG A 652 -25.80 5.71 -17.92
CA ARG A 652 -27.19 6.15 -18.01
C ARG A 652 -27.73 6.76 -16.71
N LEU A 653 -26.99 7.69 -16.12
CA LEU A 653 -27.38 8.35 -14.87
C LEU A 653 -28.72 9.10 -14.95
N ARG A 654 -29.15 9.44 -16.16
CA ARG A 654 -30.50 10.00 -16.40
C ARG A 654 -31.58 8.98 -16.03
N ASP A 655 -31.39 7.70 -16.37
CA ASP A 655 -32.35 6.64 -16.04
C ASP A 655 -32.41 6.39 -14.54
N PHE A 656 -31.26 6.48 -13.86
CA PHE A 656 -31.20 6.44 -12.41
C PHE A 656 -31.97 7.58 -11.77
N SER A 657 -31.74 8.82 -12.20
CA SER A 657 -32.47 10.00 -11.72
C SER A 657 -33.98 9.91 -11.99
N GLU A 658 -34.35 9.48 -13.19
CA GLU A 658 -35.77 9.32 -13.58
C GLU A 658 -36.44 8.21 -12.75
N THR A 659 -35.76 7.12 -12.49
CA THR A 659 -36.25 6.05 -11.61
C THR A 659 -36.56 6.58 -10.21
N VAL A 660 -35.65 7.36 -9.61
CA VAL A 660 -35.85 7.96 -8.28
C VAL A 660 -37.09 8.90 -8.30
N ARG A 661 -37.22 9.70 -9.35
CA ARG A 661 -38.38 10.59 -9.53
C ARG A 661 -39.71 9.81 -9.61
N ILE A 662 -39.75 8.77 -10.43
CA ILE A 662 -40.95 7.92 -10.58
C ILE A 662 -41.32 7.25 -9.26
N VAL A 663 -40.34 6.73 -8.52
CA VAL A 663 -40.55 6.11 -7.20
C VAL A 663 -41.24 7.10 -6.25
N ASN A 664 -40.69 8.31 -6.10
CA ASN A 664 -41.23 9.27 -5.15
C ASN A 664 -42.60 9.84 -5.59
N ASN A 665 -42.83 9.99 -6.90
CA ASN A 665 -44.15 10.37 -7.43
C ASN A 665 -45.21 9.31 -7.10
N ARG A 666 -44.87 8.00 -7.20
CA ARG A 666 -45.80 6.92 -6.83
C ARG A 666 -46.09 6.90 -5.34
N LEU A 667 -45.06 7.05 -4.50
CA LEU A 667 -45.24 7.13 -3.05
C LEU A 667 -46.16 8.31 -2.66
N GLN A 668 -45.95 9.45 -3.30
CA GLN A 668 -46.80 10.63 -3.08
C GLN A 668 -48.24 10.40 -3.54
N ALA A 669 -48.43 9.80 -4.71
CA ALA A 669 -49.77 9.49 -5.24
C ALA A 669 -50.55 8.49 -4.34
N ASN A 670 -49.80 7.60 -3.66
CA ASN A 670 -50.37 6.66 -2.69
C ASN A 670 -50.55 7.26 -1.28
N GLY A 671 -50.25 8.57 -1.07
CA GLY A 671 -50.38 9.23 0.22
C GLY A 671 -49.24 8.85 1.23
N GLU A 672 -48.17 8.21 0.77
CA GLU A 672 -47.08 7.80 1.63
C GLU A 672 -46.14 8.96 1.98
N LYS A 673 -45.77 9.07 3.27
CA LYS A 673 -44.85 10.11 3.77
C LYS A 673 -43.36 9.77 3.53
N ARG A 674 -43.01 8.48 3.41
CA ARG A 674 -41.61 8.05 3.15
C ARG A 674 -41.15 8.55 1.80
N ARG A 675 -39.83 8.82 1.71
CA ARG A 675 -39.17 9.20 0.46
C ARG A 675 -37.93 8.32 0.28
N ILE A 676 -37.64 7.95 -0.97
CA ILE A 676 -36.47 7.13 -1.32
C ILE A 676 -35.50 8.00 -2.10
N TYR A 677 -34.30 8.14 -1.56
CA TYR A 677 -33.25 8.95 -2.16
C TYR A 677 -32.39 8.12 -3.10
N GLY A 678 -31.87 8.77 -4.13
CA GLY A 678 -30.81 8.20 -4.99
C GLY A 678 -29.46 8.75 -4.59
N VAL A 679 -28.51 7.89 -4.22
CA VAL A 679 -27.15 8.27 -3.80
C VAL A 679 -26.14 7.84 -4.85
N LEU A 680 -25.35 8.80 -5.32
CA LEU A 680 -24.29 8.64 -6.34
C LEU A 680 -22.92 9.01 -5.75
N THR A 681 -21.84 8.49 -6.33
CA THR A 681 -20.45 8.92 -6.00
C THR A 681 -19.83 9.85 -7.06
N THR A 682 -20.65 10.52 -7.82
CA THR A 682 -20.24 11.49 -8.84
C THR A 682 -21.18 12.68 -8.86
N ALA A 683 -20.65 13.85 -9.17
CA ALA A 683 -21.49 15.01 -9.43
C ALA A 683 -22.26 14.79 -10.73
N PHE A 684 -23.58 14.72 -10.63
CA PHE A 684 -24.47 14.59 -11.77
C PHE A 684 -25.46 15.74 -11.79
N LYS A 685 -25.50 16.46 -12.92
CA LYS A 685 -26.49 17.52 -13.17
C LYS A 685 -27.61 16.94 -14.02
N SER A 686 -28.74 16.71 -13.42
CA SER A 686 -29.95 16.36 -14.16
C SER A 686 -30.51 17.58 -14.89
N ASN A 687 -30.98 17.39 -16.10
CA ASN A 687 -31.72 18.44 -16.83
C ASN A 687 -33.07 18.78 -16.19
N VAL A 688 -33.61 17.87 -15.40
CA VAL A 688 -34.81 18.06 -14.57
C VAL A 688 -34.37 18.03 -13.11
N PRO A 689 -34.67 19.07 -12.32
CA PRO A 689 -34.35 19.08 -10.90
C PRO A 689 -34.93 17.85 -10.19
N ASN A 690 -34.12 17.18 -9.40
CA ASN A 690 -34.55 16.03 -8.59
C ASN A 690 -34.00 16.21 -7.17
N GLU A 691 -34.85 16.67 -6.27
CA GLU A 691 -34.51 16.95 -4.87
C GLU A 691 -34.12 15.70 -4.06
N TYR A 692 -34.44 14.51 -4.58
CA TYR A 692 -34.12 13.24 -3.94
C TYR A 692 -32.80 12.64 -4.42
N LEU A 693 -31.94 13.40 -5.11
CA LEU A 693 -30.61 12.96 -5.53
C LEU A 693 -29.53 13.55 -4.64
N LEU A 694 -28.68 12.70 -4.12
CA LEU A 694 -27.52 13.07 -3.35
C LEU A 694 -26.24 12.61 -4.07
N SER A 695 -25.34 13.54 -4.33
CA SER A 695 -24.02 13.27 -4.89
C SER A 695 -22.96 13.28 -3.78
N LEU A 696 -22.32 12.16 -3.55
CA LEU A 696 -21.22 12.03 -2.62
C LEU A 696 -19.87 12.22 -3.34
N PRO A 697 -18.82 12.64 -2.64
CA PRO A 697 -17.45 12.59 -3.16
C PRO A 697 -17.00 11.13 -3.36
N THR A 698 -15.81 10.95 -3.90
CA THR A 698 -15.17 9.62 -3.95
C THR A 698 -15.00 9.10 -2.53
N LEU A 699 -15.56 7.93 -2.24
CA LEU A 699 -15.54 7.32 -0.92
C LEU A 699 -14.32 6.42 -0.72
N SER A 700 -13.83 6.35 0.51
CA SER A 700 -12.91 5.29 0.90
C SER A 700 -13.61 3.92 0.83
N ASN A 701 -12.84 2.84 0.73
CA ASN A 701 -13.42 1.50 0.70
C ASN A 701 -14.29 1.20 1.92
N GLN A 702 -13.94 1.76 3.07
CA GLN A 702 -14.67 1.57 4.33
C GLN A 702 -16.01 2.30 4.32
N LEU A 703 -16.01 3.58 3.92
CA LEU A 703 -17.23 4.35 3.74
C LEU A 703 -18.10 3.76 2.64
N LEU A 704 -17.50 3.33 1.54
CA LEU A 704 -18.19 2.64 0.45
C LEU A 704 -18.92 1.39 0.96
N ALA A 705 -18.25 0.56 1.76
CA ALA A 705 -18.85 -0.62 2.36
C ALA A 705 -19.99 -0.29 3.32
N ALA A 706 -19.83 0.76 4.14
CA ALA A 706 -20.87 1.20 5.06
C ALA A 706 -22.12 1.69 4.29
N VAL A 707 -21.91 2.49 3.22
CA VAL A 707 -23.00 2.97 2.37
C VAL A 707 -23.74 1.80 1.69
N TYR A 708 -23.01 0.81 1.14
CA TYR A 708 -23.65 -0.39 0.58
C TYR A 708 -24.51 -1.12 1.61
N LYS A 709 -24.01 -1.35 2.82
CA LYS A 709 -24.75 -2.08 3.88
C LYS A 709 -26.03 -1.37 4.29
N GLN A 710 -26.03 -0.04 4.33
CA GLN A 710 -27.19 0.77 4.70
C GLN A 710 -28.15 0.95 3.53
N ALA A 711 -27.67 0.92 2.28
CA ALA A 711 -28.50 1.08 1.10
C ALA A 711 -29.64 0.04 1.06
N ALA A 712 -30.82 0.47 0.67
CA ALA A 712 -31.96 -0.43 0.44
C ALA A 712 -31.68 -1.39 -0.72
N ALA A 713 -30.99 -0.89 -1.76
CA ALA A 713 -30.51 -1.68 -2.89
C ALA A 713 -29.37 -0.96 -3.64
N LEU A 714 -28.53 -1.73 -4.34
CA LEU A 714 -27.80 -1.25 -5.50
C LEU A 714 -28.78 -1.11 -6.67
N LEU A 715 -28.80 0.05 -7.32
CA LEU A 715 -29.51 0.24 -8.59
C LEU A 715 -28.50 0.54 -9.69
N LEU A 716 -28.20 -0.43 -10.54
CA LEU A 716 -27.26 -0.30 -11.66
C LEU A 716 -28.03 -0.10 -12.97
N THR A 717 -27.94 1.09 -13.56
CA THR A 717 -28.68 1.46 -14.79
C THR A 717 -27.85 1.42 -16.07
N SER A 718 -26.62 0.94 -16.02
CA SER A 718 -25.70 0.90 -17.17
C SER A 718 -26.29 0.17 -18.38
N GLU A 719 -26.13 0.76 -19.57
CA GLU A 719 -26.48 0.07 -20.82
C GLU A 719 -25.37 -0.85 -21.33
N ASN A 720 -24.14 -0.56 -20.90
CA ASN A 720 -22.98 -1.36 -21.22
C ASN A 720 -21.89 -1.16 -20.17
N GLU A 721 -21.31 -2.27 -19.76
CA GLU A 721 -20.10 -2.32 -18.95
C GLU A 721 -18.99 -2.95 -19.78
N GLY A 722 -17.74 -2.54 -19.57
CA GLY A 722 -16.63 -3.15 -20.30
C GLY A 722 -16.45 -4.63 -19.96
N ASN A 723 -16.83 -4.99 -18.74
CA ASN A 723 -16.76 -6.35 -18.18
C ASN A 723 -17.84 -6.52 -17.10
N PHE A 724 -17.75 -7.60 -16.30
CA PHE A 724 -18.65 -7.77 -15.18
C PHE A 724 -18.56 -6.59 -14.19
N PRO A 725 -19.69 -5.95 -13.83
CA PRO A 725 -19.69 -4.78 -12.96
C PRO A 725 -19.21 -5.12 -11.55
N THR A 726 -18.12 -4.53 -11.11
CA THR A 726 -17.61 -4.72 -9.74
C THR A 726 -18.63 -4.31 -8.68
N GLN A 727 -19.48 -3.33 -8.98
CA GLN A 727 -20.56 -2.87 -8.10
C GLN A 727 -21.54 -3.99 -7.75
N VAL A 728 -21.86 -4.87 -8.71
CA VAL A 728 -22.73 -6.02 -8.48
C VAL A 728 -22.06 -7.00 -7.52
N ASN A 729 -20.77 -7.27 -7.74
CA ASN A 729 -20.01 -8.14 -6.86
C ASN A 729 -19.89 -7.57 -5.43
N GLU A 730 -19.61 -6.28 -5.31
CA GLU A 730 -19.51 -5.56 -4.03
C GLU A 730 -20.85 -5.63 -3.27
N ALA A 731 -21.97 -5.37 -3.95
CA ALA A 731 -23.29 -5.43 -3.34
C ALA A 731 -23.64 -6.85 -2.87
N LEU A 732 -23.42 -7.86 -3.70
CA LEU A 732 -23.66 -9.27 -3.34
C LEU A 732 -22.82 -9.67 -2.13
N TYR A 733 -21.53 -9.32 -2.13
CA TYR A 733 -20.62 -9.63 -1.04
C TYR A 733 -21.09 -9.00 0.28
N LEU A 734 -21.51 -7.73 0.25
CA LEU A 734 -21.91 -6.96 1.44
C LEU A 734 -23.36 -7.24 1.89
N GLY A 735 -24.12 -8.06 1.15
CA GLY A 735 -25.50 -8.37 1.47
C GLY A 735 -26.47 -7.23 1.16
N THR A 736 -26.16 -6.45 0.11
CA THR A 736 -27.04 -5.40 -0.42
C THR A 736 -27.85 -5.96 -1.58
N PRO A 737 -29.20 -5.83 -1.58
CA PRO A 737 -30.02 -6.24 -2.71
C PRO A 737 -29.56 -5.62 -4.03
N VAL A 738 -29.57 -6.39 -5.11
CA VAL A 738 -29.14 -5.94 -6.44
C VAL A 738 -30.33 -5.82 -7.38
N ILE A 739 -30.50 -4.63 -7.93
CA ILE A 739 -31.37 -4.33 -9.08
C ILE A 739 -30.46 -3.81 -10.19
N ALA A 740 -30.44 -4.47 -11.33
CA ALA A 740 -29.49 -4.12 -12.38
C ALA A 740 -30.13 -4.17 -13.78
N THR A 741 -29.51 -3.49 -14.72
CA THR A 741 -29.87 -3.63 -16.12
C THR A 741 -29.58 -5.05 -16.62
N ASN A 742 -30.46 -5.62 -17.39
CA ASN A 742 -30.25 -6.89 -18.08
C ASN A 742 -29.25 -6.69 -19.23
N ILE A 743 -27.98 -6.95 -18.95
CA ILE A 743 -26.88 -6.81 -19.89
C ILE A 743 -26.04 -8.09 -19.93
N PRO A 744 -25.47 -8.46 -21.11
CA PRO A 744 -24.70 -9.69 -21.25
C PRO A 744 -23.51 -9.80 -20.29
N GLN A 745 -22.93 -8.67 -19.90
CA GLN A 745 -21.80 -8.65 -18.92
C GLN A 745 -22.18 -9.22 -17.57
N ILE A 746 -23.48 -9.18 -17.19
CA ILE A 746 -23.99 -9.77 -15.95
C ILE A 746 -24.41 -11.22 -16.21
N THR A 747 -25.19 -11.44 -17.26
CA THR A 747 -25.78 -12.77 -17.53
C THR A 747 -24.75 -13.81 -17.95
N ASP A 748 -23.77 -13.45 -18.78
CA ASP A 748 -22.73 -14.39 -19.23
C ASP A 748 -21.79 -14.81 -18.07
N GLU A 749 -21.55 -13.89 -17.12
CA GLU A 749 -20.64 -14.17 -16.01
C GLU A 749 -21.30 -14.95 -14.89
N LEU A 750 -22.55 -14.64 -14.58
CA LEU A 750 -23.32 -15.31 -13.52
C LEU A 750 -24.07 -16.55 -14.00
N GLY A 751 -24.20 -16.75 -15.33
CA GLY A 751 -24.92 -17.88 -15.93
C GLY A 751 -26.34 -18.00 -15.38
N GLU A 752 -26.73 -19.23 -15.02
CA GLU A 752 -28.04 -19.55 -14.47
C GLU A 752 -28.37 -18.80 -13.16
N TYR A 753 -27.35 -18.43 -12.36
CA TYR A 753 -27.55 -17.71 -11.11
C TYR A 753 -28.05 -16.27 -11.34
N SER A 754 -27.87 -15.73 -12.55
CA SER A 754 -28.31 -14.36 -12.90
C SER A 754 -29.84 -14.19 -12.74
N HIS A 755 -30.61 -15.25 -12.89
CA HIS A 755 -32.06 -15.24 -12.73
C HIS A 755 -32.55 -14.88 -11.32
N ALA A 756 -31.69 -15.01 -10.31
CA ALA A 756 -31.96 -14.61 -8.94
C ALA A 756 -31.90 -13.08 -8.75
N LEU A 757 -31.28 -12.34 -9.67
CA LEU A 757 -31.23 -10.89 -9.64
C LEU A 757 -32.48 -10.26 -10.29
N GLN A 758 -32.81 -9.05 -9.89
CA GLN A 758 -33.81 -8.26 -10.57
C GLN A 758 -33.19 -7.56 -11.80
N LEU A 759 -33.22 -8.26 -12.94
CA LEU A 759 -32.67 -7.78 -14.19
C LEU A 759 -33.72 -7.09 -15.04
N ILE A 760 -33.52 -5.80 -15.32
CA ILE A 760 -34.45 -4.91 -15.98
C ILE A 760 -33.93 -4.51 -17.36
N PRO A 761 -34.76 -4.50 -18.42
CA PRO A 761 -34.32 -4.00 -19.73
C PRO A 761 -33.80 -2.56 -19.67
N VAL A 762 -32.75 -2.28 -20.48
CA VAL A 762 -32.13 -0.95 -20.60
C VAL A 762 -33.17 0.13 -20.82
N GLY A 763 -33.11 1.24 -20.09
CA GLY A 763 -34.00 2.40 -20.25
C GLY A 763 -35.41 2.22 -19.65
N ASN A 764 -35.75 1.09 -19.06
CA ASN A 764 -37.09 0.87 -18.51
C ASN A 764 -37.19 1.38 -17.06
N CYS A 765 -37.23 2.72 -16.91
CA CYS A 765 -37.30 3.38 -15.59
C CYS A 765 -38.56 3.01 -14.80
N MET A 766 -39.69 2.68 -15.47
CA MET A 766 -40.94 2.26 -14.83
C MET A 766 -40.79 0.91 -14.12
N ARG A 767 -40.11 -0.06 -14.76
CA ARG A 767 -39.79 -1.36 -14.13
C ARG A 767 -38.72 -1.23 -13.05
N PHE A 768 -37.70 -0.40 -13.25
CA PHE A 768 -36.75 -0.10 -12.20
C PHE A 768 -37.48 0.46 -10.96
N ALA A 769 -38.38 1.43 -11.12
CA ALA A 769 -39.13 1.99 -10.02
C ALA A 769 -40.01 0.95 -9.30
N ALA A 770 -40.65 0.05 -10.04
CA ALA A 770 -41.43 -1.04 -9.44
C ALA A 770 -40.52 -2.00 -8.64
N SER A 771 -39.36 -2.35 -9.18
CA SER A 771 -38.37 -3.21 -8.49
C SER A 771 -37.79 -2.54 -7.25
N VAL A 772 -37.55 -1.23 -7.28
CA VAL A 772 -37.10 -0.47 -6.11
C VAL A 772 -38.14 -0.52 -4.99
N LEU A 773 -39.37 -0.21 -5.27
CA LEU A 773 -40.49 -0.26 -4.30
C LEU A 773 -40.64 -1.66 -3.75
N TYR A 774 -40.71 -2.68 -4.62
CA TYR A 774 -40.78 -4.08 -4.19
C TYR A 774 -39.63 -4.47 -3.28
N THR A 775 -38.39 -4.08 -3.61
CA THR A 775 -37.19 -4.42 -2.82
C THR A 775 -37.21 -3.73 -1.46
N VAL A 776 -37.61 -2.48 -1.40
CA VAL A 776 -37.74 -1.74 -0.13
C VAL A 776 -38.76 -2.41 0.80
N ASP A 777 -39.91 -2.81 0.24
CA ASP A 777 -40.99 -3.43 1.01
C ASP A 777 -40.74 -4.91 1.36
N ASN A 778 -39.90 -5.59 0.60
CA ASN A 778 -39.64 -7.03 0.73
C ASN A 778 -38.13 -7.37 0.84
N ARG A 779 -37.32 -6.52 1.50
CA ARG A 779 -35.88 -6.62 1.54
C ARG A 779 -35.38 -8.03 1.90
N GLU A 780 -35.86 -8.62 2.94
CA GLU A 780 -35.43 -9.95 3.41
C GLU A 780 -35.77 -11.05 2.40
N ARG A 781 -36.95 -10.97 1.76
CA ARG A 781 -37.34 -11.93 0.72
C ARG A 781 -36.42 -11.82 -0.49
N VAL A 782 -36.07 -10.60 -0.90
CA VAL A 782 -35.12 -10.38 -2.01
C VAL A 782 -33.74 -10.91 -1.67
N LEU A 783 -33.23 -10.66 -0.46
CA LEU A 783 -31.95 -11.21 -0.01
C LEU A 783 -31.93 -12.74 0.01
N ARG A 784 -33.02 -13.38 0.47
CA ARG A 784 -33.15 -14.86 0.43
C ARG A 784 -33.14 -15.37 -1.01
N THR A 785 -33.84 -14.71 -1.94
CA THR A 785 -33.82 -15.07 -3.35
C THR A 785 -32.43 -14.94 -3.96
N GLN A 786 -31.68 -13.89 -3.57
CA GLN A 786 -30.33 -13.62 -4.07
C GLN A 786 -29.23 -14.42 -3.34
N GLN A 787 -29.57 -15.23 -2.36
CA GLN A 787 -28.56 -15.98 -1.55
C GLN A 787 -27.70 -16.90 -2.41
N LYS A 788 -28.28 -17.66 -3.33
CA LYS A 788 -27.53 -18.60 -4.20
C LYS A 788 -26.56 -17.86 -5.13
N VAL A 789 -26.97 -16.75 -5.74
CA VAL A 789 -26.07 -15.95 -6.58
C VAL A 789 -24.98 -15.29 -5.74
N ARG A 790 -25.25 -14.91 -4.53
CA ARG A 790 -24.27 -14.39 -3.58
C ARG A 790 -23.19 -15.44 -3.26
N GLU A 791 -23.59 -16.65 -2.92
CA GLU A 791 -22.68 -17.77 -2.64
C GLU A 791 -21.81 -18.11 -3.85
N TYR A 792 -22.44 -18.19 -5.03
CA TYR A 792 -21.72 -18.36 -6.28
C TYR A 792 -20.70 -17.24 -6.50
N ALA A 793 -21.10 -15.97 -6.36
CA ALA A 793 -20.22 -14.83 -6.55
C ALA A 793 -19.03 -14.84 -5.56
N MET A 794 -19.25 -15.21 -4.29
CA MET A 794 -18.19 -15.32 -3.28
C MET A 794 -17.15 -16.36 -3.64
N GLN A 795 -17.53 -17.47 -4.25
CA GLN A 795 -16.61 -18.51 -4.72
C GLN A 795 -15.96 -18.12 -6.06
N HIS A 796 -16.76 -17.66 -7.01
CA HIS A 796 -16.33 -17.33 -8.36
C HIS A 796 -15.32 -16.19 -8.41
N PHE A 797 -15.49 -15.17 -7.55
CA PHE A 797 -14.60 -14.02 -7.43
C PHE A 797 -13.69 -14.10 -6.19
N SER A 798 -13.38 -15.31 -5.73
CA SER A 798 -12.47 -15.50 -4.60
C SER A 798 -11.02 -15.25 -5.00
N TYR A 799 -10.20 -14.84 -4.02
CA TYR A 799 -8.76 -14.64 -4.23
C TYR A 799 -8.05 -15.95 -4.56
N GLU A 800 -8.44 -17.03 -3.92
CA GLU A 800 -7.88 -18.36 -4.12
C GLU A 800 -8.05 -18.84 -5.57
N ARG A 801 -9.25 -18.65 -6.13
CA ARG A 801 -9.52 -18.97 -7.54
C ARG A 801 -8.72 -18.09 -8.50
N PHE A 802 -8.72 -16.78 -8.27
CA PHE A 802 -7.94 -15.82 -9.06
C PHE A 802 -6.45 -16.20 -9.05
N SER A 803 -5.89 -16.44 -7.86
CA SER A 803 -4.49 -16.80 -7.67
C SER A 803 -4.16 -18.09 -8.40
N ALA A 804 -4.94 -19.15 -8.20
CA ALA A 804 -4.73 -20.43 -8.86
C ALA A 804 -4.74 -20.32 -10.38
N GLN A 805 -5.70 -19.58 -10.95
CA GLN A 805 -5.80 -19.40 -12.39
C GLN A 805 -4.65 -18.56 -12.96
N LEU A 806 -4.26 -17.47 -12.27
CA LEU A 806 -3.12 -16.66 -12.68
C LEU A 806 -1.82 -17.48 -12.68
N LEU A 807 -1.57 -18.24 -11.64
CA LEU A 807 -0.36 -19.06 -11.51
C LEU A 807 -0.31 -20.18 -12.55
N ALA A 808 -1.46 -20.81 -12.86
CA ALA A 808 -1.56 -21.83 -13.91
C ALA A 808 -1.17 -21.29 -15.30
N ILE A 809 -1.49 -20.02 -15.61
CA ILE A 809 -1.09 -19.39 -16.86
C ILE A 809 0.44 -19.34 -16.99
N PHE A 810 1.14 -18.99 -15.90
CA PHE A 810 2.61 -18.91 -15.92
C PHE A 810 3.28 -20.30 -15.89
N SER A 811 2.69 -21.26 -15.17
CA SER A 811 3.20 -22.64 -15.14
C SER A 811 3.11 -23.33 -16.50
N ASN A 812 2.02 -23.10 -17.23
CA ASN A 812 1.79 -23.67 -18.56
C ASN A 812 2.47 -22.88 -19.69
N ASN A 813 3.10 -21.75 -19.38
CA ASN A 813 3.77 -20.88 -20.34
C ASN A 813 5.11 -20.36 -19.79
N PRO A 814 6.07 -21.25 -19.51
CA PRO A 814 7.34 -20.93 -18.87
C PRO A 814 8.23 -19.99 -19.71
#